data_b7a3270288b80586c262403a96510e49
#
_entry.id   b7a3270288b80586c262403a96510e49
#
_cell.length_a   1.000
_cell.length_b   1.000
_cell.length_c   1.000
_cell.angle_alpha   90.00
_cell.angle_beta   90.00
_cell.angle_gamma   90.00
#
_symmetry.space_group_name_H-M   'P 1'
#
loop_
_entity.id
_entity.type
_entity.pdbx_description
1 polymer ?
#
loop_
_entity_poly.entity_id
_entity_poly.type
_entity_poly.pdbx_seq_one_letter_code
_entity_poly.pdbx_strand_id
1 'polypeptide(L)'
;MRISTSQIYNIATLGMSQAQTALAKTQEQLSTGKRVLSPADDPVAATAILQLNQELARTEQYKKNVDVADNSLDLEETNLQSIVDLVQKMRTIAVSAGNTAVMTRENYLSLAAEVDTRIAELVNLQNTRNASGQYIFAGYKSSTQPFVSDGGGNYSYLGDEGQLRLQASASVSVAVSDSGKKLFVDIPSGHNTFTTSASPANKAVPPAVISVGQVFDQQEFDKLYPNDLVVTFTKSGSTVNFTVSERASGKQLLVNQPYMAGEDIEVAGARFKILGNPYPGESAIASTIPFNVATPVGAINPGDTLRITVAGKTEEFAFPAGVTAGDTAGFVAALNNGAAVPPALPTGNAAKLANLGIAVDATGFSSAAGLNITLTDGVGTSAAVMMGTNGTRSVNMPFPVAPAVITPHDFSATPASFQLEVNGKTETLTFNQNITNQTQLAAAFNDPANAGQLARLGLSVTDKGIISNNNSTISIKGGNTFLDGVMGFGTQGEGTKSTRGVLVKPGDSFFVESSDKQALLTTLSRFSDAMKSVVDTPESKEELGKLVAKTITNLTNVVTNLVAVQGEVGARLNTLESSASLNLDIILFTQTTLSSLESVDVAEATIRLSMQSLILNASQQSFAKVSQLTLFSYL
;
A
#
# COMPACT_ATOMS: atom_id res chain seq x y z
N MET A 1 86.06 -47.14 -4.39
CA MET A 1 85.61 -45.91 -5.08
C MET A 1 86.13 -44.72 -4.29
N ARG A 2 86.94 -43.81 -4.87
CA ARG A 2 87.37 -42.58 -4.24
C ARG A 2 86.23 -41.56 -4.40
N ILE A 3 85.56 -41.24 -3.35
CA ILE A 3 84.56 -40.15 -3.34
C ILE A 3 85.35 -38.84 -3.41
N SER A 4 85.04 -38.00 -4.37
CA SER A 4 85.68 -36.67 -4.53
C SER A 4 85.34 -35.78 -3.35
N THR A 5 86.26 -34.92 -2.89
CA THR A 5 86.05 -33.99 -1.78
C THR A 5 84.90 -33.03 -2.07
N SER A 6 84.71 -32.67 -3.34
CA SER A 6 83.56 -31.83 -3.79
C SER A 6 82.23 -32.60 -3.63
N GLN A 7 82.23 -33.89 -3.81
CA GLN A 7 81.03 -34.74 -3.68
C GLN A 7 80.62 -34.86 -2.19
N ILE A 8 81.59 -35.00 -1.28
CA ILE A 8 81.36 -35.01 0.17
C ILE A 8 80.81 -33.64 0.62
N TYR A 9 81.35 -32.54 0.10
CA TYR A 9 80.91 -31.20 0.39
C TYR A 9 79.47 -30.94 -0.06
N ASN A 10 79.14 -31.38 -1.29
CA ASN A 10 77.79 -31.27 -1.84
C ASN A 10 76.75 -32.08 -1.04
N ILE A 11 77.10 -33.30 -0.63
CA ILE A 11 76.25 -34.14 0.20
C ILE A 11 76.04 -33.49 1.57
N ALA A 12 77.08 -32.97 2.17
CA ALA A 12 76.95 -32.35 3.49
C ALA A 12 76.15 -31.04 3.45
N THR A 13 76.34 -30.16 2.43
CA THR A 13 75.55 -28.98 2.25
C THR A 13 74.07 -29.26 1.92
N LEU A 14 73.83 -30.29 1.10
CA LEU A 14 72.43 -30.74 0.80
C LEU A 14 71.77 -31.29 2.06
N GLY A 15 72.46 -32.14 2.85
CA GLY A 15 71.91 -32.63 4.12
C GLY A 15 71.61 -31.54 5.13
N MET A 16 72.48 -30.55 5.23
CA MET A 16 72.29 -29.40 6.11
C MET A 16 71.09 -28.52 5.69
N SER A 17 70.97 -28.26 4.38
CA SER A 17 69.80 -27.54 3.81
C SER A 17 68.49 -28.31 4.05
N GLN A 18 68.49 -29.65 3.87
CA GLN A 18 67.32 -30.48 4.17
C GLN A 18 66.96 -30.46 5.66
N ALA A 19 67.95 -30.52 6.56
CA ALA A 19 67.72 -30.43 7.99
C ALA A 19 67.15 -29.06 8.41
N GLN A 20 67.65 -27.98 7.81
CA GLN A 20 67.11 -26.63 8.05
C GLN A 20 65.67 -26.48 7.56
N THR A 21 65.36 -26.98 6.36
CA THR A 21 64.01 -26.98 5.80
C THR A 21 63.05 -27.78 6.66
N ALA A 22 63.48 -28.97 7.11
CA ALA A 22 62.66 -29.79 8.00
C ALA A 22 62.39 -29.14 9.37
N LEU A 23 63.44 -28.51 9.95
CA LEU A 23 63.30 -27.74 11.19
C LEU A 23 62.33 -26.57 11.04
N ALA A 24 62.48 -25.75 9.98
CA ALA A 24 61.61 -24.64 9.70
C ALA A 24 60.16 -25.06 9.52
N LYS A 25 59.93 -26.17 8.77
CA LYS A 25 58.60 -26.74 8.60
C LYS A 25 57.96 -27.19 9.92
N THR A 26 58.70 -27.90 10.77
CA THR A 26 58.18 -28.33 12.08
C THR A 26 57.92 -27.16 13.00
N GLN A 27 58.73 -26.10 12.92
CA GLN A 27 58.54 -24.89 13.66
C GLN A 27 57.27 -24.12 13.19
N GLU A 28 57.01 -24.10 11.88
CA GLU A 28 55.80 -23.54 11.30
C GLU A 28 54.56 -24.36 11.68
N GLN A 29 54.64 -25.68 11.64
CA GLN A 29 53.57 -26.58 12.14
C GLN A 29 53.24 -26.32 13.61
N LEU A 30 54.24 -26.11 14.43
CA LEU A 30 54.05 -25.84 15.86
C LEU A 30 53.48 -24.44 16.10
N SER A 31 53.95 -23.46 15.32
CA SER A 31 53.46 -22.08 15.40
C SER A 31 52.02 -21.93 14.92
N THR A 32 51.64 -22.62 13.86
CA THR A 32 50.29 -22.58 13.29
C THR A 32 49.31 -23.55 13.95
N GLY A 33 49.83 -24.54 14.70
CA GLY A 33 49.04 -25.65 15.22
C GLY A 33 48.56 -26.65 14.15
N LYS A 34 48.98 -26.48 12.90
CA LYS A 34 48.52 -27.29 11.76
C LYS A 34 49.58 -28.32 11.32
N ARG A 35 49.16 -29.57 11.17
CA ARG A 35 49.97 -30.66 10.63
C ARG A 35 50.18 -30.52 9.12
N VAL A 36 49.10 -30.13 8.38
CA VAL A 36 49.12 -29.98 6.92
C VAL A 36 49.16 -28.46 6.62
N LEU A 37 50.31 -27.97 6.18
CA LEU A 37 50.53 -26.59 5.82
C LEU A 37 50.29 -26.32 4.34
N SER A 38 50.59 -27.29 3.51
CA SER A 38 50.45 -27.23 2.06
C SER A 38 49.91 -28.56 1.49
N PRO A 39 49.29 -28.55 0.30
CA PRO A 39 48.84 -29.75 -0.37
C PRO A 39 49.97 -30.76 -0.67
N ALA A 40 51.22 -30.29 -0.70
CA ALA A 40 52.38 -31.13 -0.91
C ALA A 40 52.73 -32.00 0.33
N ASP A 41 52.26 -31.62 1.52
CA ASP A 41 52.55 -32.32 2.77
C ASP A 41 51.74 -33.61 2.92
N ASP A 42 50.44 -33.51 2.60
CA ASP A 42 49.52 -34.64 2.60
C ASP A 42 48.37 -34.34 1.61
N PRO A 43 48.50 -34.76 0.33
CA PRO A 43 47.50 -34.45 -0.69
C PRO A 43 46.12 -35.01 -0.38
N VAL A 44 46.05 -36.16 0.31
CA VAL A 44 44.76 -36.78 0.67
C VAL A 44 44.09 -36.01 1.79
N ALA A 45 44.81 -35.65 2.84
CA ALA A 45 44.28 -34.82 3.91
C ALA A 45 43.91 -33.43 3.39
N ALA A 46 44.72 -32.81 2.53
CA ALA A 46 44.44 -31.50 1.97
C ALA A 46 43.12 -31.46 1.17
N THR A 47 42.84 -32.49 0.36
CA THR A 47 41.57 -32.60 -0.36
C THR A 47 40.39 -32.80 0.59
N ALA A 48 40.54 -33.64 1.62
CA ALA A 48 39.51 -33.84 2.64
C ALA A 48 39.23 -32.54 3.44
N ILE A 49 40.28 -31.82 3.84
CA ILE A 49 40.19 -30.52 4.53
C ILE A 49 39.43 -29.52 3.65
N LEU A 50 39.73 -29.43 2.36
CA LEU A 50 39.02 -28.53 1.44
C LEU A 50 37.54 -28.87 1.34
N GLN A 51 37.18 -30.17 1.20
CA GLN A 51 35.79 -30.61 1.15
C GLN A 51 35.05 -30.32 2.45
N LEU A 52 35.66 -30.56 3.60
CA LEU A 52 35.07 -30.28 4.91
C LEU A 52 34.86 -28.77 5.14
N ASN A 53 35.82 -27.95 4.73
CA ASN A 53 35.67 -26.49 4.80
C ASN A 53 34.53 -25.97 3.91
N GLN A 54 34.36 -26.54 2.71
CA GLN A 54 33.21 -26.22 1.84
C GLN A 54 31.89 -26.64 2.47
N GLU A 55 31.84 -27.84 3.07
CA GLU A 55 30.65 -28.33 3.78
C GLU A 55 30.33 -27.47 5.01
N LEU A 56 31.35 -27.09 5.78
CA LEU A 56 31.21 -26.20 6.92
C LEU A 56 30.61 -24.86 6.50
N ALA A 57 31.20 -24.21 5.49
CA ALA A 57 30.73 -22.92 4.99
C ALA A 57 29.29 -23.00 4.46
N ARG A 58 28.94 -24.10 3.79
CA ARG A 58 27.56 -24.32 3.30
C ARG A 58 26.57 -24.50 4.44
N THR A 59 26.93 -25.29 5.46
CA THR A 59 26.06 -25.55 6.62
C THR A 59 25.90 -24.30 7.48
N GLU A 60 26.95 -23.49 7.63
CA GLU A 60 26.86 -22.17 8.28
C GLU A 60 25.92 -21.22 7.52
N GLN A 61 25.90 -21.29 6.17
CA GLN A 61 24.92 -20.53 5.38
C GLN A 61 23.51 -21.05 5.63
N TYR A 62 23.30 -22.36 5.70
CA TYR A 62 21.99 -22.92 6.05
C TYR A 62 21.53 -22.46 7.43
N LYS A 63 22.42 -22.44 8.42
CA LYS A 63 22.11 -21.91 9.75
C LYS A 63 21.62 -20.47 9.68
N LYS A 64 22.32 -19.58 8.96
CA LYS A 64 21.89 -18.18 8.76
C LYS A 64 20.53 -18.11 8.06
N ASN A 65 20.28 -18.97 7.06
CA ASN A 65 18.99 -19.02 6.38
C ASN A 65 17.88 -19.45 7.34
N VAL A 66 18.14 -20.40 8.24
CA VAL A 66 17.20 -20.83 9.29
C VAL A 66 16.86 -19.65 10.21
N ASP A 67 17.87 -18.93 10.71
CA ASP A 67 17.68 -17.76 11.58
C ASP A 67 16.82 -16.67 10.89
N VAL A 68 17.02 -16.44 9.59
CA VAL A 68 16.21 -15.50 8.80
C VAL A 68 14.78 -16.01 8.58
N ALA A 69 14.64 -17.32 8.30
CA ALA A 69 13.35 -17.95 8.09
C ALA A 69 12.50 -17.93 9.36
N ASP A 70 13.09 -18.23 10.50
CA ASP A 70 12.47 -18.21 11.82
C ASP A 70 11.91 -16.82 12.15
N ASN A 71 12.74 -15.79 12.08
CA ASN A 71 12.32 -14.41 12.29
C ASN A 71 11.18 -13.96 11.33
N SER A 72 11.18 -14.48 10.08
CA SER A 72 10.15 -14.12 9.11
C SER A 72 8.81 -14.78 9.44
N LEU A 73 8.84 -16.05 9.85
CA LEU A 73 7.64 -16.80 10.22
C LEU A 73 7.07 -16.34 11.56
N ASP A 74 7.90 -15.99 12.53
CA ASP A 74 7.48 -15.40 13.82
C ASP A 74 6.73 -14.07 13.60
N LEU A 75 7.25 -13.22 12.69
CA LEU A 75 6.57 -11.98 12.33
C LEU A 75 5.23 -12.26 11.66
N GLU A 76 5.17 -13.24 10.77
CA GLU A 76 3.94 -13.64 10.10
C GLU A 76 2.93 -14.20 11.11
N GLU A 77 3.34 -15.10 12.01
CA GLU A 77 2.49 -15.69 13.05
C GLU A 77 1.90 -14.62 13.98
N THR A 78 2.73 -13.69 14.46
CA THR A 78 2.28 -12.59 15.31
C THR A 78 1.25 -11.71 14.62
N ASN A 79 1.45 -11.41 13.33
CA ASN A 79 0.49 -10.66 12.53
C ASN A 79 -0.81 -11.43 12.31
N LEU A 80 -0.72 -12.71 11.96
CA LEU A 80 -1.90 -13.57 11.76
C LEU A 80 -2.72 -13.68 13.05
N GLN A 81 -2.07 -13.81 14.21
CA GLN A 81 -2.75 -13.82 15.51
C GLN A 81 -3.50 -12.50 15.74
N SER A 82 -2.87 -11.36 15.50
CA SER A 82 -3.49 -10.04 15.63
C SER A 82 -4.70 -9.89 14.70
N ILE A 83 -4.61 -10.39 13.47
CA ILE A 83 -5.71 -10.39 12.51
C ILE A 83 -6.84 -11.30 12.97
N VAL A 84 -6.54 -12.51 13.47
CA VAL A 84 -7.56 -13.43 14.02
C VAL A 84 -8.33 -12.78 15.17
N ASP A 85 -7.62 -12.15 16.10
CA ASP A 85 -8.23 -11.46 17.24
C ASP A 85 -9.13 -10.30 16.78
N LEU A 86 -8.68 -9.55 15.77
CA LEU A 86 -9.45 -8.46 15.18
C LEU A 86 -10.71 -8.97 14.48
N VAL A 87 -10.61 -10.07 13.70
CA VAL A 87 -11.75 -10.70 13.02
C VAL A 87 -12.76 -11.24 14.03
N GLN A 88 -12.30 -11.81 15.16
CA GLN A 88 -13.19 -12.26 16.23
C GLN A 88 -13.95 -11.11 16.89
N LYS A 89 -13.29 -9.96 17.12
CA LYS A 89 -13.95 -8.72 17.60
C LYS A 89 -15.01 -8.26 16.60
N MET A 90 -14.71 -8.24 15.30
CA MET A 90 -15.67 -7.87 14.25
C MET A 90 -16.84 -8.86 14.18
N ARG A 91 -16.58 -10.16 14.39
CA ARG A 91 -17.66 -11.15 14.50
C ARG A 91 -18.57 -10.87 15.70
N THR A 92 -18.03 -10.44 16.83
CA THR A 92 -18.83 -10.03 18.00
C THR A 92 -19.71 -8.81 17.68
N ILE A 93 -19.17 -7.82 16.95
CA ILE A 93 -19.96 -6.68 16.47
C ILE A 93 -21.08 -7.15 15.53
N ALA A 94 -20.80 -8.09 14.62
CA ALA A 94 -21.81 -8.64 13.72
C ALA A 94 -22.92 -9.38 14.49
N VAL A 95 -22.58 -10.15 15.51
CA VAL A 95 -23.57 -10.79 16.40
C VAL A 95 -24.42 -9.73 17.12
N SER A 96 -23.81 -8.65 17.61
CA SER A 96 -24.54 -7.55 18.24
C SER A 96 -25.48 -6.84 17.27
N ALA A 97 -25.03 -6.59 16.03
CA ALA A 97 -25.86 -6.00 14.98
C ALA A 97 -27.02 -6.89 14.55
N GLY A 98 -26.91 -8.21 14.75
CA GLY A 98 -27.98 -9.16 14.49
C GLY A 98 -29.20 -9.05 15.43
N ASN A 99 -29.08 -8.30 16.53
CA ASN A 99 -30.20 -8.06 17.44
C ASN A 99 -31.13 -6.95 16.92
N THR A 100 -31.76 -7.20 15.78
CA THR A 100 -32.55 -6.21 15.03
C THR A 100 -33.78 -5.69 15.78
N ALA A 101 -34.24 -6.42 16.80
CA ALA A 101 -35.44 -6.08 17.57
C ALA A 101 -35.28 -4.85 18.45
N VAL A 102 -34.06 -4.59 18.95
CA VAL A 102 -33.76 -3.49 19.89
C VAL A 102 -32.83 -2.43 19.33
N MET A 103 -32.22 -2.66 18.19
CA MET A 103 -31.29 -1.73 17.55
C MET A 103 -32.02 -0.63 16.81
N THR A 104 -31.57 0.62 17.06
CA THR A 104 -32.01 1.80 16.29
C THR A 104 -31.00 2.09 15.16
N ARG A 105 -31.41 2.95 14.23
CA ARG A 105 -30.52 3.44 13.15
C ARG A 105 -29.22 4.05 13.70
N GLU A 106 -29.29 4.82 14.77
CA GLU A 106 -28.14 5.47 15.41
C GLU A 106 -27.16 4.43 15.96
N ASN A 107 -27.69 3.35 16.54
CA ASN A 107 -26.88 2.21 17.00
C ASN A 107 -26.14 1.56 15.83
N TYR A 108 -26.83 1.32 14.71
CA TYR A 108 -26.19 0.77 13.51
C TYR A 108 -25.11 1.68 12.92
N LEU A 109 -25.36 3.00 12.88
CA LEU A 109 -24.35 3.97 12.42
C LEU A 109 -23.12 3.99 13.32
N SER A 110 -23.31 3.86 14.65
CA SER A 110 -22.21 3.76 15.61
C SER A 110 -21.38 2.49 15.40
N LEU A 111 -22.05 1.33 15.25
CA LEU A 111 -21.37 0.08 14.96
C LEU A 111 -20.66 0.10 13.60
N ALA A 112 -21.26 0.72 12.59
CA ALA A 112 -20.64 0.87 11.28
C ALA A 112 -19.34 1.70 11.36
N ALA A 113 -19.35 2.80 12.14
CA ALA A 113 -18.16 3.61 12.37
C ALA A 113 -17.05 2.82 13.10
N GLU A 114 -17.42 1.96 14.05
CA GLU A 114 -16.47 1.07 14.71
C GLU A 114 -15.90 0.05 13.71
N VAL A 115 -16.75 -0.57 12.88
CA VAL A 115 -16.31 -1.51 11.84
C VAL A 115 -15.36 -0.83 10.84
N ASP A 116 -15.66 0.39 10.39
CA ASP A 116 -14.77 1.15 9.49
C ASP A 116 -13.39 1.38 10.12
N THR A 117 -13.35 1.71 11.41
CA THR A 117 -12.08 1.86 12.16
C THR A 117 -11.31 0.55 12.20
N ARG A 118 -12.01 -0.57 12.43
CA ARG A 118 -11.39 -1.91 12.43
C ARG A 118 -10.94 -2.37 11.05
N ILE A 119 -11.66 -1.96 9.98
CA ILE A 119 -11.21 -2.19 8.61
C ILE A 119 -9.90 -1.47 8.35
N ALA A 120 -9.77 -0.21 8.77
CA ALA A 120 -8.51 0.53 8.63
C ALA A 120 -7.36 -0.13 9.40
N GLU A 121 -7.59 -0.62 10.62
CA GLU A 121 -6.63 -1.38 11.42
C GLU A 121 -6.23 -2.68 10.68
N LEU A 122 -7.20 -3.42 10.14
CA LEU A 122 -6.98 -4.65 9.38
C LEU A 122 -6.12 -4.41 8.14
N VAL A 123 -6.43 -3.36 7.37
CA VAL A 123 -5.64 -2.98 6.18
C VAL A 123 -4.19 -2.67 6.55
N ASN A 124 -3.96 -2.03 7.70
CA ASN A 124 -2.60 -1.78 8.18
C ASN A 124 -1.86 -3.09 8.51
N LEU A 125 -2.53 -4.03 9.19
CA LEU A 125 -1.95 -5.35 9.49
C LEU A 125 -1.67 -6.15 8.22
N GLN A 126 -2.58 -6.13 7.24
CA GLN A 126 -2.39 -6.79 5.94
C GLN A 126 -1.28 -6.15 5.08
N ASN A 127 -0.91 -4.90 5.36
CA ASN A 127 0.16 -4.15 4.71
C ASN A 127 1.42 -4.06 5.59
N THR A 128 1.60 -4.99 6.54
CA THR A 128 2.78 -5.01 7.41
C THR A 128 4.06 -5.24 6.61
N ARG A 129 5.12 -4.56 7.03
CA ARG A 129 6.46 -4.68 6.45
C ARG A 129 7.42 -5.33 7.44
N ASN A 130 8.36 -6.10 6.91
CA ASN A 130 9.48 -6.61 7.68
C ASN A 130 10.55 -5.51 7.93
N ALA A 131 11.59 -5.84 8.68
CA ALA A 131 12.69 -4.94 8.98
C ALA A 131 13.45 -4.41 7.74
N SER A 132 13.37 -5.12 6.61
CA SER A 132 13.93 -4.70 5.33
C SER A 132 12.98 -3.80 4.51
N GLY A 133 11.82 -3.43 5.06
CA GLY A 133 10.82 -2.60 4.40
C GLY A 133 9.96 -3.33 3.37
N GLN A 134 10.04 -4.64 3.29
CA GLN A 134 9.28 -5.47 2.36
C GLN A 134 7.93 -5.87 2.96
N TYR A 135 6.88 -5.87 2.16
CA TYR A 135 5.56 -6.36 2.56
C TYR A 135 5.54 -7.88 2.68
N ILE A 136 5.08 -8.39 3.83
CA ILE A 136 5.13 -9.82 4.14
C ILE A 136 4.06 -10.64 3.40
N PHE A 137 2.93 -10.02 3.01
CA PHE A 137 1.81 -10.69 2.33
C PHE A 137 1.71 -10.40 0.83
N ALA A 138 2.74 -9.78 0.22
CA ALA A 138 2.71 -9.39 -1.19
C ALA A 138 3.19 -10.48 -2.16
N GLY A 139 3.57 -11.65 -1.67
CA GLY A 139 4.18 -12.72 -2.47
C GLY A 139 5.58 -12.32 -2.96
N TYR A 140 5.89 -12.59 -4.23
CA TYR A 140 7.16 -12.17 -4.83
C TYR A 140 7.26 -10.65 -5.05
N LYS A 141 6.12 -9.94 -5.11
CA LYS A 141 6.06 -8.47 -5.26
C LYS A 141 6.26 -7.73 -3.94
N SER A 142 7.23 -8.13 -3.15
CA SER A 142 7.45 -7.65 -1.77
C SER A 142 7.64 -6.13 -1.63
N SER A 143 7.96 -5.41 -2.71
CA SER A 143 8.05 -3.94 -2.74
C SER A 143 6.71 -3.24 -3.02
N THR A 144 5.67 -3.98 -3.45
CA THR A 144 4.36 -3.44 -3.80
C THR A 144 3.41 -3.58 -2.62
N GLN A 145 2.70 -2.50 -2.26
CA GLN A 145 1.68 -2.56 -1.21
C GLN A 145 0.57 -3.54 -1.63
N PRO A 146 0.32 -4.61 -0.86
CA PRO A 146 -0.58 -5.66 -1.29
C PRO A 146 -2.06 -5.26 -1.30
N PHE A 147 -2.53 -4.49 -0.32
CA PHE A 147 -3.94 -4.10 -0.21
C PHE A 147 -4.10 -2.60 -0.35
N VAL A 148 -4.82 -2.18 -1.38
CA VAL A 148 -5.07 -0.77 -1.71
C VAL A 148 -6.57 -0.56 -1.87
N SER A 149 -7.11 0.49 -1.24
CA SER A 149 -8.50 0.89 -1.45
C SER A 149 -8.63 1.56 -2.83
N ASP A 150 -9.62 1.15 -3.59
CA ASP A 150 -10.02 1.77 -4.87
C ASP A 150 -11.16 2.79 -4.71
N GLY A 151 -11.66 2.99 -3.49
CA GLY A 151 -12.86 3.73 -3.17
C GLY A 151 -14.11 2.82 -3.20
N GLY A 152 -15.28 3.37 -2.91
CA GLY A 152 -16.54 2.61 -2.92
C GLY A 152 -16.59 1.39 -1.98
N GLY A 153 -15.66 1.27 -1.04
CA GLY A 153 -15.54 0.14 -0.13
C GLY A 153 -14.80 -1.07 -0.69
N ASN A 154 -14.31 -1.02 -1.93
CA ASN A 154 -13.50 -2.07 -2.52
C ASN A 154 -12.02 -1.94 -2.16
N TYR A 155 -11.37 -3.10 -2.11
CA TYR A 155 -9.94 -3.23 -1.88
C TYR A 155 -9.36 -4.21 -2.90
N SER A 156 -8.35 -3.74 -3.63
CA SER A 156 -7.63 -4.55 -4.63
C SER A 156 -6.37 -5.15 -4.02
N TYR A 157 -6.14 -6.43 -4.30
CA TYR A 157 -4.88 -7.10 -3.98
C TYR A 157 -3.91 -6.94 -5.17
N LEU A 158 -2.81 -6.23 -4.96
CA LEU A 158 -1.80 -5.94 -5.99
C LEU A 158 -0.56 -6.85 -5.90
N GLY A 159 -0.51 -7.73 -4.91
CA GLY A 159 0.52 -8.75 -4.77
C GLY A 159 0.40 -9.87 -5.82
N ASP A 160 1.07 -10.98 -5.56
CA ASP A 160 0.94 -12.22 -6.33
C ASP A 160 0.80 -13.45 -5.40
N GLU A 161 0.69 -14.65 -5.98
CA GLU A 161 0.49 -15.90 -5.24
C GLU A 161 1.82 -16.57 -4.83
N GLY A 162 2.96 -15.89 -5.03
CA GLY A 162 4.28 -16.43 -4.75
C GLY A 162 4.54 -16.66 -3.27
N GLN A 163 5.40 -17.64 -3.00
CA GLN A 163 5.93 -17.90 -1.65
C GLN A 163 7.45 -17.83 -1.69
N LEU A 164 8.03 -16.96 -0.91
CA LEU A 164 9.48 -16.92 -0.73
C LEU A 164 9.94 -18.19 0.02
N ARG A 165 11.02 -18.82 -0.47
CA ARG A 165 11.54 -20.03 0.13
C ARG A 165 13.02 -19.87 0.44
N LEU A 166 13.44 -20.40 1.58
CA LEU A 166 14.84 -20.45 2.00
C LEU A 166 15.30 -21.91 2.18
N GLN A 167 16.54 -22.17 1.80
CA GLN A 167 17.17 -23.47 1.99
C GLN A 167 17.62 -23.59 3.45
N ALA A 168 16.99 -24.46 4.21
CA ALA A 168 17.27 -24.69 5.63
C ALA A 168 18.32 -25.78 5.88
N SER A 169 18.47 -26.74 4.95
CA SER A 169 19.50 -27.76 4.96
C SER A 169 19.78 -28.25 3.54
N ALA A 170 20.66 -29.19 3.37
CA ALA A 170 21.01 -29.75 2.04
C ALA A 170 19.77 -30.25 1.26
N SER A 171 18.75 -30.74 1.95
CA SER A 171 17.56 -31.36 1.35
C SER A 171 16.24 -30.65 1.73
N VAL A 172 16.28 -29.68 2.62
CA VAL A 172 15.06 -29.02 3.13
C VAL A 172 15.01 -27.56 2.70
N SER A 173 13.92 -27.20 2.04
CA SER A 173 13.58 -25.81 1.68
C SER A 173 12.23 -25.46 2.27
N VAL A 174 12.16 -24.39 3.05
CA VAL A 174 10.96 -23.97 3.78
C VAL A 174 10.43 -22.67 3.17
N ALA A 175 9.10 -22.55 3.04
CA ALA A 175 8.45 -21.32 2.68
C ALA A 175 8.45 -20.37 3.89
N VAL A 176 8.84 -19.11 3.67
CA VAL A 176 9.02 -18.10 4.72
C VAL A 176 8.05 -16.93 4.58
N SER A 177 7.06 -17.06 3.70
CA SER A 177 5.96 -16.11 3.53
C SER A 177 4.75 -16.80 2.93
N ASP A 178 3.56 -16.31 3.22
CA ASP A 178 2.32 -16.70 2.56
C ASP A 178 1.71 -15.52 1.80
N SER A 179 1.03 -15.82 0.68
CA SER A 179 0.37 -14.81 -0.14
C SER A 179 -0.89 -14.28 0.53
N GLY A 180 -1.04 -12.95 0.58
CA GLY A 180 -2.25 -12.31 1.05
C GLY A 180 -3.50 -12.71 0.26
N LYS A 181 -3.36 -13.18 -0.99
CA LYS A 181 -4.46 -13.70 -1.77
C LYS A 181 -5.04 -14.97 -1.13
N LYS A 182 -4.20 -15.97 -0.80
CA LYS A 182 -4.60 -17.20 -0.10
C LYS A 182 -5.22 -16.90 1.27
N LEU A 183 -4.64 -15.94 2.00
CA LEU A 183 -5.00 -15.63 3.38
C LEU A 183 -6.31 -14.84 3.51
N PHE A 184 -6.54 -13.84 2.64
CA PHE A 184 -7.55 -12.82 2.86
C PHE A 184 -8.51 -12.61 1.69
N VAL A 185 -8.19 -13.08 0.48
CA VAL A 185 -8.99 -12.85 -0.73
C VAL A 185 -9.75 -14.09 -1.14
N ASP A 186 -9.09 -15.21 -1.32
CA ASP A 186 -9.65 -16.46 -1.81
C ASP A 186 -10.32 -17.28 -0.69
N ILE A 187 -11.15 -16.64 0.12
CA ILE A 187 -11.86 -17.30 1.23
C ILE A 187 -13.14 -17.92 0.69
N PRO A 188 -13.39 -19.22 0.90
CA PRO A 188 -14.64 -19.84 0.54
C PRO A 188 -15.84 -19.11 1.16
N SER A 189 -16.80 -18.70 0.34
CA SER A 189 -18.05 -18.09 0.81
C SER A 189 -19.06 -19.17 1.19
N GLY A 190 -19.92 -18.88 2.15
CA GLY A 190 -21.01 -19.77 2.50
C GLY A 190 -22.13 -19.84 1.45
N HIS A 191 -22.06 -19.05 0.38
CA HIS A 191 -23.05 -18.94 -0.70
C HIS A 191 -22.40 -18.28 -1.92
N ASN A 192 -23.03 -18.44 -3.10
CA ASN A 192 -22.58 -17.73 -4.29
C ASN A 192 -22.66 -16.23 -4.10
N THR A 193 -21.65 -15.53 -4.57
CA THR A 193 -21.46 -14.09 -4.41
C THR A 193 -20.83 -13.51 -5.67
N PHE A 194 -20.40 -12.26 -5.62
CA PHE A 194 -19.68 -11.62 -6.72
C PHE A 194 -18.60 -10.65 -6.20
N THR A 195 -17.68 -10.30 -7.06
CA THR A 195 -16.74 -9.19 -6.89
C THR A 195 -17.02 -8.12 -7.93
N THR A 196 -16.66 -6.88 -7.62
CA THR A 196 -16.86 -5.74 -8.52
C THR A 196 -15.54 -5.12 -8.88
N SER A 197 -15.37 -4.71 -10.11
CA SER A 197 -14.18 -4.01 -10.59
C SER A 197 -14.52 -3.01 -11.69
N ALA A 198 -13.71 -1.95 -11.79
CA ALA A 198 -13.78 -1.00 -12.88
C ALA A 198 -12.85 -1.47 -14.02
N SER A 199 -13.26 -1.28 -15.26
CA SER A 199 -12.41 -1.59 -16.40
C SER A 199 -11.16 -0.70 -16.41
N PRO A 200 -9.96 -1.24 -16.62
CA PRO A 200 -8.75 -0.45 -16.82
C PRO A 200 -8.81 0.45 -18.06
N ALA A 201 -9.73 0.15 -18.99
CA ALA A 201 -9.93 0.92 -20.22
C ALA A 201 -10.86 2.13 -20.03
N ASN A 202 -11.39 2.37 -18.84
CA ASN A 202 -12.25 3.51 -18.55
C ASN A 202 -11.52 4.83 -18.82
N LYS A 203 -12.22 5.76 -19.46
CA LYS A 203 -11.65 7.03 -19.98
C LYS A 203 -11.92 8.23 -19.07
N ALA A 204 -12.72 8.04 -18.05
CA ALA A 204 -13.01 9.11 -17.10
C ALA A 204 -11.79 9.40 -16.22
N VAL A 205 -11.53 10.66 -15.92
CA VAL A 205 -10.45 11.11 -15.02
C VAL A 205 -11.02 12.15 -14.07
N PRO A 206 -11.03 11.86 -12.76
CA PRO A 206 -10.78 10.57 -12.15
C PRO A 206 -11.86 9.54 -12.53
N PRO A 207 -11.52 8.24 -12.58
CA PRO A 207 -12.47 7.20 -12.96
C PRO A 207 -13.55 7.01 -11.90
N ALA A 208 -14.75 6.69 -12.36
CA ALA A 208 -15.82 6.26 -11.45
C ALA A 208 -15.46 4.95 -10.75
N VAL A 209 -16.03 4.78 -9.56
CA VAL A 209 -15.81 3.63 -8.70
C VAL A 209 -17.12 2.86 -8.60
N ILE A 210 -17.04 1.52 -8.65
CA ILE A 210 -18.17 0.64 -8.37
C ILE A 210 -18.09 0.21 -6.90
N SER A 211 -19.22 0.20 -6.20
CA SER A 211 -19.28 -0.27 -4.81
C SER A 211 -19.09 -1.79 -4.73
N VAL A 212 -18.75 -2.29 -3.56
CA VAL A 212 -18.64 -3.75 -3.29
C VAL A 212 -19.94 -4.51 -3.57
N GLY A 213 -21.07 -3.82 -3.59
CA GLY A 213 -22.40 -4.40 -3.81
C GLY A 213 -22.76 -5.51 -2.81
N GLN A 214 -23.92 -6.10 -2.97
CA GLN A 214 -24.38 -7.24 -2.16
C GLN A 214 -25.35 -8.11 -2.96
N VAL A 215 -25.44 -9.39 -2.62
CA VAL A 215 -26.51 -10.27 -3.10
C VAL A 215 -27.73 -10.06 -2.19
N PHE A 216 -28.74 -9.36 -2.70
CA PHE A 216 -29.99 -9.10 -1.96
C PHE A 216 -31.03 -10.22 -2.18
N ASP A 217 -31.05 -10.83 -3.35
CA ASP A 217 -31.85 -12.02 -3.64
C ASP A 217 -30.95 -13.18 -4.07
N GLN A 218 -30.76 -14.13 -3.14
CA GLN A 218 -29.86 -15.26 -3.39
C GLN A 218 -30.42 -16.23 -4.45
N GLN A 219 -31.73 -16.40 -4.50
CA GLN A 219 -32.34 -17.34 -5.45
C GLN A 219 -32.23 -16.85 -6.89
N GLU A 220 -32.43 -15.56 -7.11
CA GLU A 220 -32.23 -14.95 -8.43
C GLU A 220 -30.76 -14.92 -8.82
N PHE A 221 -29.85 -14.64 -7.86
CA PHE A 221 -28.42 -14.64 -8.13
C PHE A 221 -27.88 -16.03 -8.46
N ASP A 222 -28.36 -17.07 -7.78
CA ASP A 222 -27.97 -18.45 -8.06
C ASP A 222 -28.38 -18.93 -9.47
N LYS A 223 -29.38 -18.31 -10.08
CA LYS A 223 -29.74 -18.57 -11.51
C LYS A 223 -28.75 -17.89 -12.47
N LEU A 224 -28.14 -16.78 -12.07
CA LEU A 224 -27.11 -16.11 -12.84
C LEU A 224 -25.77 -16.84 -12.77
N TYR A 225 -25.41 -17.31 -11.58
CA TYR A 225 -24.15 -18.00 -11.32
C TYR A 225 -23.95 -19.21 -12.26
N PRO A 226 -22.78 -19.41 -12.87
CA PRO A 226 -21.49 -18.70 -12.67
C PRO A 226 -21.22 -17.54 -13.66
N ASN A 227 -22.25 -17.00 -14.32
CA ASN A 227 -22.09 -15.98 -15.33
C ASN A 227 -21.72 -14.63 -14.71
N ASP A 228 -20.83 -13.89 -15.39
CA ASP A 228 -20.43 -12.54 -15.04
C ASP A 228 -21.31 -11.50 -15.74
N LEU A 229 -21.40 -10.31 -15.11
CA LEU A 229 -22.09 -9.17 -15.69
C LEU A 229 -21.09 -8.07 -16.09
N VAL A 230 -21.44 -7.33 -17.12
CA VAL A 230 -20.78 -6.11 -17.53
C VAL A 230 -21.80 -4.97 -17.60
N VAL A 231 -21.47 -3.86 -16.95
CA VAL A 231 -22.21 -2.60 -17.03
C VAL A 231 -21.48 -1.71 -18.03
N THR A 232 -22.15 -1.28 -19.08
CA THR A 232 -21.59 -0.40 -20.12
C THR A 232 -22.38 0.89 -20.19
N PHE A 233 -21.69 2.00 -20.38
CA PHE A 233 -22.29 3.33 -20.46
C PHE A 233 -22.34 3.83 -21.89
N THR A 234 -23.50 4.38 -22.27
CA THR A 234 -23.76 4.95 -23.59
C THR A 234 -24.33 6.35 -23.47
N LYS A 235 -24.16 7.16 -24.49
CA LYS A 235 -24.79 8.48 -24.57
C LYS A 235 -26.12 8.37 -25.32
N SER A 236 -27.19 8.84 -24.70
CA SER A 236 -28.50 8.96 -25.32
C SER A 236 -28.97 10.41 -25.27
N GLY A 237 -28.80 11.16 -26.34
CA GLY A 237 -29.07 12.61 -26.35
C GLY A 237 -28.13 13.38 -25.43
N SER A 238 -28.68 14.05 -24.44
CA SER A 238 -27.94 14.76 -23.37
C SER A 238 -27.68 13.92 -22.13
N THR A 239 -28.25 12.71 -22.02
CA THR A 239 -28.14 11.84 -20.85
C THR A 239 -27.11 10.73 -21.04
N VAL A 240 -26.52 10.29 -19.95
CA VAL A 240 -25.70 9.09 -19.90
C VAL A 240 -26.59 7.95 -19.40
N ASN A 241 -26.69 6.90 -20.18
CA ASN A 241 -27.47 5.72 -19.87
C ASN A 241 -26.55 4.51 -19.71
N PHE A 242 -27.02 3.49 -19.01
CA PHE A 242 -26.27 2.25 -18.86
C PHE A 242 -27.06 1.03 -19.32
N THR A 243 -26.34 0.01 -19.71
CA THR A 243 -26.86 -1.32 -20.07
C THR A 243 -26.10 -2.36 -19.26
N VAL A 244 -26.82 -3.32 -18.67
CA VAL A 244 -26.21 -4.47 -18.00
C VAL A 244 -26.45 -5.71 -18.83
N SER A 245 -25.37 -6.42 -19.15
CA SER A 245 -25.43 -7.66 -19.93
C SER A 245 -24.55 -8.75 -19.32
N GLU A 246 -24.90 -10.01 -19.58
CA GLU A 246 -24.02 -11.14 -19.30
C GLU A 246 -22.77 -11.02 -20.17
N ARG A 247 -21.59 -11.12 -19.53
CA ARG A 247 -20.31 -10.90 -20.21
C ARG A 247 -20.02 -11.94 -21.29
N ALA A 248 -20.36 -13.21 -21.03
CA ALA A 248 -20.06 -14.33 -21.92
C ALA A 248 -21.04 -14.42 -23.10
N SER A 249 -22.33 -14.24 -22.85
CA SER A 249 -23.39 -14.41 -23.86
C SER A 249 -23.76 -13.11 -24.59
N GLY A 250 -23.46 -11.95 -23.99
CA GLY A 250 -23.94 -10.66 -24.44
C GLY A 250 -25.45 -10.44 -24.22
N LYS A 251 -26.15 -11.36 -23.56
CA LYS A 251 -27.57 -11.23 -23.24
C LYS A 251 -27.80 -10.03 -22.35
N GLN A 252 -28.61 -9.09 -22.81
CA GLN A 252 -28.94 -7.88 -22.08
C GLN A 252 -30.01 -8.18 -21.02
N LEU A 253 -29.74 -7.77 -19.77
CA LEU A 253 -30.63 -7.91 -18.63
C LEU A 253 -31.33 -6.58 -18.29
N LEU A 254 -30.59 -5.47 -18.37
CA LEU A 254 -31.11 -4.10 -18.30
C LEU A 254 -30.62 -3.35 -19.54
N VAL A 255 -31.54 -2.65 -20.22
CA VAL A 255 -31.23 -1.98 -21.48
C VAL A 255 -31.49 -0.49 -21.38
N ASN A 256 -30.46 0.30 -21.69
CA ASN A 256 -30.54 1.76 -21.84
C ASN A 256 -31.25 2.48 -20.69
N GLN A 257 -30.94 2.09 -19.45
CA GLN A 257 -31.49 2.72 -18.25
C GLN A 257 -30.83 4.08 -17.99
N PRO A 258 -31.60 5.09 -17.57
CA PRO A 258 -31.03 6.38 -17.16
C PRO A 258 -30.04 6.17 -16.01
N TYR A 259 -28.86 6.76 -16.12
CA TYR A 259 -27.86 6.65 -15.06
C TYR A 259 -27.95 7.84 -14.10
N MET A 260 -28.03 7.51 -12.81
CA MET A 260 -27.90 8.47 -11.71
C MET A 260 -26.78 7.99 -10.77
N ALA A 261 -25.89 8.93 -10.42
CA ALA A 261 -24.71 8.61 -9.61
C ALA A 261 -25.10 8.15 -8.20
N GLY A 262 -24.61 6.98 -7.79
CA GLY A 262 -24.82 6.45 -6.44
C GLY A 262 -26.20 5.82 -6.19
N GLU A 263 -27.07 5.73 -7.20
CA GLU A 263 -28.28 4.92 -7.11
C GLU A 263 -27.96 3.43 -7.14
N ASP A 264 -28.84 2.64 -6.50
CA ASP A 264 -28.77 1.20 -6.51
C ASP A 264 -29.12 0.65 -7.91
N ILE A 265 -28.21 -0.11 -8.48
CA ILE A 265 -28.45 -0.90 -9.69
C ILE A 265 -28.76 -2.32 -9.21
N GLU A 266 -30.01 -2.73 -9.42
CA GLU A 266 -30.51 -4.06 -9.08
C GLU A 266 -30.68 -4.91 -10.33
N VAL A 267 -30.01 -6.04 -10.39
CA VAL A 267 -30.07 -6.95 -11.54
C VAL A 267 -29.76 -8.38 -11.13
N ALA A 268 -30.61 -9.32 -11.50
CA ALA A 268 -30.42 -10.74 -11.25
C ALA A 268 -30.00 -11.07 -9.80
N GLY A 269 -30.63 -10.45 -8.82
CA GLY A 269 -30.37 -10.66 -7.40
C GLY A 269 -29.11 -9.95 -6.86
N ALA A 270 -28.33 -9.30 -7.70
CA ALA A 270 -27.20 -8.45 -7.31
C ALA A 270 -27.63 -6.97 -7.21
N ARG A 271 -27.15 -6.29 -6.17
CA ARG A 271 -27.34 -4.83 -5.96
C ARG A 271 -25.99 -4.18 -5.77
N PHE A 272 -25.68 -3.16 -6.52
CA PHE A 272 -24.44 -2.39 -6.45
C PHE A 272 -24.67 -0.94 -6.90
N LYS A 273 -23.71 -0.05 -6.61
CA LYS A 273 -23.75 1.37 -6.99
C LYS A 273 -22.53 1.71 -7.81
N ILE A 274 -22.68 2.66 -8.73
CA ILE A 274 -21.54 3.28 -9.41
C ILE A 274 -21.45 4.72 -8.92
N LEU A 275 -20.31 5.04 -8.30
CA LEU A 275 -20.01 6.33 -7.71
C LEU A 275 -19.25 7.16 -8.73
N GLY A 276 -19.97 7.89 -9.55
CA GLY A 276 -19.38 8.76 -10.56
C GLY A 276 -20.46 9.57 -11.25
N ASN A 277 -20.29 10.88 -11.32
CA ASN A 277 -21.27 11.75 -11.98
C ASN A 277 -21.30 11.50 -13.50
N PRO A 278 -22.48 11.54 -14.13
CA PRO A 278 -22.55 11.46 -15.58
C PRO A 278 -21.71 12.57 -16.22
N TYR A 279 -20.92 12.24 -17.21
CA TYR A 279 -20.12 13.20 -17.94
C TYR A 279 -21.05 14.17 -18.73
N PRO A 280 -21.09 15.47 -18.41
CA PRO A 280 -22.08 16.38 -18.96
C PRO A 280 -21.78 16.83 -20.41
N GLY A 281 -20.80 16.23 -21.09
CA GLY A 281 -20.32 16.67 -22.39
C GLY A 281 -19.25 17.77 -22.29
N GLU A 282 -18.89 18.40 -23.39
CA GLU A 282 -17.77 19.34 -23.47
C GLU A 282 -18.02 20.70 -22.79
N SER A 283 -19.23 20.99 -22.32
CA SER A 283 -19.57 22.21 -21.55
C SER A 283 -19.30 22.04 -20.07
N ALA A 284 -18.09 21.67 -19.73
CA ALA A 284 -17.68 21.45 -18.36
C ALA A 284 -17.46 22.77 -17.63
N ILE A 285 -18.11 22.96 -16.47
CA ILE A 285 -17.75 24.04 -15.54
C ILE A 285 -16.36 23.70 -14.96
N ALA A 286 -15.37 24.50 -15.33
CA ALA A 286 -14.03 24.38 -14.78
C ALA A 286 -14.06 24.72 -13.28
N SER A 287 -13.37 23.92 -12.45
CA SER A 287 -13.15 24.30 -11.06
C SER A 287 -12.03 25.35 -11.00
N THR A 288 -12.27 26.44 -10.30
CA THR A 288 -11.30 27.52 -10.17
C THR A 288 -11.01 27.77 -8.68
N ILE A 289 -9.73 27.84 -8.32
CA ILE A 289 -9.28 28.38 -7.03
C ILE A 289 -8.80 29.80 -7.30
N PRO A 290 -9.55 30.84 -6.89
CA PRO A 290 -9.13 32.21 -7.09
C PRO A 290 -7.95 32.57 -6.20
N PHE A 291 -7.07 33.41 -6.69
CA PHE A 291 -6.03 34.00 -5.87
C PHE A 291 -6.63 34.95 -4.85
N ASN A 292 -6.14 34.92 -3.63
CA ASN A 292 -6.53 35.90 -2.60
C ASN A 292 -5.65 37.15 -2.74
N VAL A 293 -6.10 38.09 -3.56
CA VAL A 293 -5.37 39.35 -3.84
C VAL A 293 -5.55 40.42 -2.79
N ALA A 294 -6.43 40.22 -1.80
CA ALA A 294 -6.87 41.31 -0.90
C ALA A 294 -5.86 41.65 0.22
N THR A 295 -4.96 40.73 0.57
CA THR A 295 -3.94 40.99 1.61
C THR A 295 -2.66 40.25 1.26
N PRO A 296 -1.65 40.90 0.68
CA PRO A 296 -0.34 40.28 0.47
C PRO A 296 0.33 40.03 1.82
N VAL A 297 0.53 38.79 2.18
CA VAL A 297 1.21 38.38 3.42
C VAL A 297 2.58 37.80 3.07
N GLY A 298 3.63 38.60 3.17
CA GLY A 298 5.02 38.18 3.00
C GLY A 298 5.55 38.27 1.56
N ALA A 299 6.80 37.88 1.36
CA ALA A 299 7.50 37.83 0.08
C ALA A 299 7.77 36.38 -0.32
N ILE A 300 7.69 36.07 -1.61
CA ILE A 300 8.18 34.81 -2.17
C ILE A 300 9.67 34.98 -2.39
N ASN A 301 10.48 34.17 -1.73
CA ASN A 301 11.92 34.22 -1.85
C ASN A 301 12.40 33.29 -2.99
N PRO A 302 13.55 33.57 -3.61
CA PRO A 302 14.17 32.65 -4.54
C PRO A 302 14.44 31.29 -3.87
N GLY A 303 13.86 30.22 -4.43
CA GLY A 303 13.96 28.88 -3.87
C GLY A 303 12.75 28.44 -3.03
N ASP A 304 11.80 29.32 -2.75
CA ASP A 304 10.50 28.91 -2.20
C ASP A 304 9.77 28.02 -3.19
N THR A 305 9.07 27.03 -2.66
CA THR A 305 8.33 26.08 -3.49
C THR A 305 6.88 25.95 -3.04
N LEU A 306 6.00 25.69 -4.00
CA LEU A 306 4.60 25.39 -3.81
C LEU A 306 4.35 23.94 -4.21
N ARG A 307 3.71 23.17 -3.36
CA ARG A 307 3.22 21.83 -3.71
C ARG A 307 1.76 21.87 -4.11
N ILE A 308 1.48 21.35 -5.28
CA ILE A 308 0.11 21.23 -5.79
C ILE A 308 -0.21 19.75 -5.94
N THR A 309 -1.28 19.32 -5.28
CA THR A 309 -1.80 17.94 -5.36
C THR A 309 -3.15 17.96 -6.05
N VAL A 310 -3.30 17.14 -7.09
CA VAL A 310 -4.53 16.96 -7.85
C VAL A 310 -4.75 15.46 -8.08
N ALA A 311 -5.88 14.93 -7.67
CA ALA A 311 -6.22 13.51 -7.83
C ALA A 311 -5.12 12.55 -7.31
N GLY A 312 -4.47 12.90 -6.18
CA GLY A 312 -3.40 12.10 -5.58
C GLY A 312 -2.02 12.26 -6.22
N LYS A 313 -1.89 12.99 -7.34
CA LYS A 313 -0.61 13.36 -7.92
C LYS A 313 -0.13 14.67 -7.30
N THR A 314 1.12 14.71 -6.86
CA THR A 314 1.75 15.90 -6.27
C THR A 314 2.93 16.35 -7.12
N GLU A 315 2.96 17.65 -7.45
CA GLU A 315 4.08 18.29 -8.11
C GLU A 315 4.58 19.48 -7.27
N GLU A 316 5.86 19.74 -7.30
CA GLU A 316 6.50 20.84 -6.58
C GLU A 316 6.98 21.91 -7.55
N PHE A 317 6.53 23.15 -7.35
CA PHE A 317 6.73 24.30 -8.22
C PHE A 317 7.73 25.26 -7.56
N ALA A 318 8.85 25.53 -8.19
CA ALA A 318 9.85 26.45 -7.70
C ALA A 318 9.64 27.85 -8.30
N PHE A 319 9.91 28.89 -7.50
CA PHE A 319 9.78 30.29 -7.90
C PHE A 319 11.16 30.92 -8.15
N PRO A 320 11.33 31.64 -9.27
CA PRO A 320 12.54 32.43 -9.54
C PRO A 320 12.60 33.70 -8.68
N ALA A 321 13.74 34.34 -8.68
CA ALA A 321 13.87 35.67 -8.08
C ALA A 321 12.97 36.70 -8.77
N GLY A 322 12.37 37.60 -7.97
CA GLY A 322 11.60 38.71 -8.49
C GLY A 322 10.10 38.57 -8.45
N VAL A 323 9.56 37.45 -7.96
CA VAL A 323 8.10 37.32 -7.68
C VAL A 323 7.82 37.93 -6.31
N THR A 324 7.06 39.02 -6.27
CA THR A 324 6.71 39.72 -5.04
C THR A 324 5.30 39.42 -4.60
N ALA A 325 5.03 39.56 -3.32
CA ALA A 325 3.67 39.45 -2.77
C ALA A 325 2.72 40.45 -3.44
N GLY A 326 1.57 39.96 -3.93
CA GLY A 326 0.61 40.77 -4.66
C GLY A 326 0.87 40.92 -6.18
N ASP A 327 2.01 40.47 -6.68
CA ASP A 327 2.28 40.41 -8.13
C ASP A 327 1.66 39.13 -8.73
N THR A 328 0.36 39.17 -8.98
CA THR A 328 -0.36 38.05 -9.62
C THR A 328 0.20 37.73 -11.01
N ALA A 329 0.63 38.74 -11.77
CA ALA A 329 1.17 38.53 -13.12
C ALA A 329 2.52 37.81 -13.08
N GLY A 330 3.43 38.22 -12.18
CA GLY A 330 4.71 37.55 -11.97
C GLY A 330 4.55 36.13 -11.44
N PHE A 331 3.59 35.88 -10.55
CA PHE A 331 3.28 34.55 -10.05
C PHE A 331 2.77 33.61 -11.14
N VAL A 332 1.80 34.08 -11.94
CA VAL A 332 1.26 33.33 -13.09
C VAL A 332 2.36 33.04 -14.12
N ALA A 333 3.20 34.06 -14.41
CA ALA A 333 4.34 33.87 -15.32
C ALA A 333 5.33 32.83 -14.81
N ALA A 334 5.63 32.83 -13.50
CA ALA A 334 6.54 31.85 -12.89
C ALA A 334 5.97 30.42 -12.94
N LEU A 335 4.68 30.26 -12.73
CA LEU A 335 4.01 28.94 -12.81
C LEU A 335 3.89 28.47 -14.26
N ASN A 336 3.69 29.33 -15.23
CA ASN A 336 3.62 28.99 -16.65
C ASN A 336 5.00 28.92 -17.32
N ASN A 337 6.08 29.09 -16.59
CA ASN A 337 7.44 29.02 -17.15
C ASN A 337 7.79 27.60 -17.59
N GLY A 338 8.14 27.43 -18.86
CA GLY A 338 8.59 26.16 -19.42
C GLY A 338 10.05 25.80 -19.12
N ALA A 339 10.85 26.74 -18.60
CA ALA A 339 12.26 26.51 -18.25
C ALA A 339 12.39 25.90 -16.83
N ALA A 340 13.40 25.04 -16.64
CA ALA A 340 13.77 24.56 -15.32
C ALA A 340 14.33 25.72 -14.47
N VAL A 341 13.86 25.86 -13.24
CA VAL A 341 14.32 26.90 -12.31
C VAL A 341 15.37 26.30 -11.37
N PRO A 342 16.65 26.73 -11.42
CA PRO A 342 17.64 26.26 -10.44
C PRO A 342 17.29 26.73 -9.01
N PRO A 343 17.51 25.91 -7.94
CA PRO A 343 18.55 24.89 -7.93
C PRO A 343 18.14 23.42 -8.11
N ALA A 344 16.90 23.02 -8.36
CA ALA A 344 16.68 21.59 -8.15
C ALA A 344 15.68 20.80 -8.99
N LEU A 345 14.90 21.32 -9.91
CA LEU A 345 13.85 20.50 -10.54
C LEU A 345 14.05 20.35 -12.06
N PRO A 346 14.10 19.10 -12.57
CA PRO A 346 14.47 18.83 -13.97
C PRO A 346 13.40 19.17 -15.01
N THR A 347 12.18 19.49 -14.60
CA THR A 347 11.05 19.86 -15.47
C THR A 347 10.55 21.26 -15.15
N GLY A 348 10.27 22.07 -16.18
CA GLY A 348 9.71 23.41 -16.01
C GLY A 348 8.28 23.35 -15.40
N ASN A 349 7.87 24.43 -14.74
CA ASN A 349 6.59 24.51 -14.04
C ASN A 349 5.39 24.29 -14.99
N ALA A 350 5.44 24.77 -16.22
CA ALA A 350 4.39 24.55 -17.20
C ALA A 350 4.14 23.06 -17.51
N ALA A 351 5.20 22.25 -17.60
CA ALA A 351 5.06 20.82 -17.81
C ALA A 351 4.42 20.12 -16.61
N LYS A 352 4.71 20.57 -15.38
CA LYS A 352 4.10 20.08 -14.15
C LYS A 352 2.62 20.43 -14.05
N LEU A 353 2.23 21.66 -14.45
CA LEU A 353 0.81 22.04 -14.55
C LEU A 353 0.05 21.12 -15.52
N ALA A 354 0.63 20.86 -16.68
CA ALA A 354 0.04 19.95 -17.68
C ALA A 354 -0.07 18.52 -17.14
N ASN A 355 0.93 18.04 -16.39
CA ASN A 355 0.92 16.71 -15.77
C ASN A 355 -0.18 16.56 -14.70
N LEU A 356 -0.50 17.65 -13.99
CA LEU A 356 -1.61 17.71 -13.03
C LEU A 356 -2.98 17.96 -13.70
N GLY A 357 -3.02 18.32 -14.99
CA GLY A 357 -4.25 18.66 -15.70
C GLY A 357 -4.90 19.95 -15.23
N ILE A 358 -4.09 20.93 -14.79
CA ILE A 358 -4.54 22.25 -14.32
C ILE A 358 -3.92 23.37 -15.16
N ALA A 359 -4.63 24.48 -15.23
CA ALA A 359 -4.16 25.74 -15.81
C ALA A 359 -4.12 26.84 -14.75
N VAL A 360 -3.29 27.86 -14.99
CA VAL A 360 -3.14 29.01 -14.11
C VAL A 360 -3.27 30.28 -14.94
N ASP A 361 -4.15 31.17 -14.51
CA ASP A 361 -4.33 32.49 -15.10
C ASP A 361 -4.44 33.58 -14.01
N ALA A 362 -4.73 34.82 -14.40
CA ALA A 362 -4.83 35.94 -13.46
C ALA A 362 -5.95 35.77 -12.41
N THR A 363 -6.89 34.87 -12.62
CA THR A 363 -8.01 34.60 -11.68
C THR A 363 -7.68 33.50 -10.68
N GLY A 364 -6.73 32.61 -10.98
CA GLY A 364 -6.33 31.53 -10.09
C GLY A 364 -5.96 30.25 -10.81
N PHE A 365 -5.95 29.17 -10.04
CA PHE A 365 -5.79 27.82 -10.55
C PHE A 365 -7.11 27.27 -11.04
N SER A 366 -7.14 26.65 -12.19
CA SER A 366 -8.33 26.03 -12.75
C SER A 366 -8.06 24.60 -13.21
N SER A 367 -9.03 23.72 -12.98
CA SER A 367 -9.03 22.36 -13.51
C SER A 367 -10.19 22.20 -14.48
N ALA A 368 -9.89 21.99 -15.76
CA ALA A 368 -10.91 21.72 -16.77
C ALA A 368 -11.71 20.44 -16.46
N ALA A 369 -11.11 19.49 -15.75
CA ALA A 369 -11.77 18.27 -15.28
C ALA A 369 -12.56 18.45 -13.97
N GLY A 370 -12.56 19.63 -13.37
CA GLY A 370 -13.25 19.92 -12.11
C GLY A 370 -12.66 19.20 -10.89
N LEU A 371 -11.37 18.87 -10.93
CA LEU A 371 -10.69 18.13 -9.87
C LEU A 371 -10.37 19.03 -8.67
N ASN A 372 -10.35 18.45 -7.48
CA ASN A 372 -9.86 19.15 -6.29
C ASN A 372 -8.37 19.45 -6.44
N ILE A 373 -8.04 20.70 -6.13
CA ILE A 373 -6.65 21.18 -6.10
C ILE A 373 -6.31 21.44 -4.64
N THR A 374 -5.28 20.78 -4.14
CA THR A 374 -4.71 21.00 -2.81
C THR A 374 -3.41 21.75 -2.95
N LEU A 375 -3.28 22.87 -2.26
CA LEU A 375 -2.08 23.69 -2.20
C LEU A 375 -1.44 23.57 -0.83
N THR A 376 -0.14 23.27 -0.78
CA THR A 376 0.65 23.24 0.46
C THR A 376 2.00 23.90 0.22
N ASP A 377 2.59 24.49 1.27
CA ASP A 377 3.95 24.98 1.15
C ASP A 377 4.92 23.81 0.94
N GLY A 378 5.90 24.01 0.07
CA GLY A 378 7.07 23.18 -0.05
C GLY A 378 8.18 23.72 0.84
N VAL A 379 9.18 24.31 0.23
CA VAL A 379 10.23 25.08 0.93
C VAL A 379 9.80 26.54 0.97
N GLY A 380 9.81 27.16 2.15
CA GLY A 380 9.34 28.54 2.32
C GLY A 380 7.83 28.66 2.53
N THR A 381 7.25 29.81 2.15
CA THR A 381 5.86 30.19 2.47
C THR A 381 5.03 30.57 1.25
N SER A 382 5.30 30.00 0.09
CA SER A 382 4.69 30.39 -1.19
C SER A 382 3.17 30.24 -1.24
N ALA A 383 2.61 29.14 -0.73
CA ALA A 383 1.17 28.91 -0.73
C ALA A 383 0.47 29.84 0.27
N ALA A 384 1.07 30.06 1.44
CA ALA A 384 0.56 30.98 2.45
C ALA A 384 0.52 32.42 1.94
N VAL A 385 1.53 32.85 1.19
CA VAL A 385 1.62 34.21 0.60
C VAL A 385 0.50 34.44 -0.41
N MET A 386 0.27 33.49 -1.31
CA MET A 386 -0.68 33.69 -2.42
C MET A 386 -2.12 33.38 -2.06
N MET A 387 -2.35 32.45 -1.15
CA MET A 387 -3.70 31.97 -0.79
C MET A 387 -4.17 32.48 0.58
N GLY A 388 -3.29 33.13 1.35
CA GLY A 388 -3.57 33.59 2.71
C GLY A 388 -3.72 32.47 3.74
N THR A 389 -3.69 31.21 3.34
CA THR A 389 -3.72 30.04 4.23
C THR A 389 -3.18 28.79 3.52
N ASN A 390 -2.37 28.00 4.22
CA ASN A 390 -2.08 26.64 3.81
C ASN A 390 -3.33 25.77 3.86
N GLY A 391 -3.52 24.88 2.91
CA GLY A 391 -4.54 23.85 3.01
C GLY A 391 -5.13 23.35 1.69
N THR A 392 -6.01 22.37 1.84
CA THR A 392 -6.82 21.83 0.76
C THR A 392 -7.92 22.80 0.39
N ARG A 393 -7.98 23.18 -0.87
CA ARG A 393 -9.10 23.91 -1.44
C ARG A 393 -9.96 22.93 -2.22
N SER A 394 -11.09 22.59 -1.63
CA SER A 394 -12.13 21.81 -2.31
C SER A 394 -12.88 22.69 -3.28
N VAL A 395 -13.37 22.07 -4.35
CA VAL A 395 -14.29 22.76 -5.26
C VAL A 395 -15.58 23.03 -4.53
N ASN A 396 -16.00 24.28 -4.53
CA ASN A 396 -17.14 24.77 -3.76
C ASN A 396 -18.29 25.12 -4.67
N MET A 397 -19.50 25.07 -4.14
CA MET A 397 -20.63 25.84 -4.63
C MET A 397 -20.56 27.20 -3.94
N PRO A 398 -19.96 28.25 -4.55
CA PRO A 398 -19.79 29.53 -3.88
C PRO A 398 -21.15 30.22 -3.72
N PHE A 399 -21.36 30.84 -2.59
CA PHE A 399 -22.38 31.84 -2.50
C PHE A 399 -22.01 33.03 -3.41
N PRO A 400 -23.00 33.74 -3.97
CA PRO A 400 -22.73 34.87 -4.86
C PRO A 400 -21.76 35.83 -4.19
N VAL A 401 -20.63 36.12 -4.84
CA VAL A 401 -19.63 37.09 -4.35
C VAL A 401 -20.16 38.47 -4.63
N ALA A 402 -20.12 39.32 -3.60
CA ALA A 402 -20.61 40.71 -3.58
C ALA A 402 -20.35 41.51 -4.89
N PRO A 403 -21.23 42.45 -5.26
CA PRO A 403 -22.12 43.10 -4.32
C PRO A 403 -23.61 42.69 -4.46
N ALA A 404 -23.89 41.45 -4.62
CA ALA A 404 -25.25 41.02 -4.47
C ALA A 404 -25.59 41.13 -2.98
N VAL A 405 -26.14 42.25 -2.60
CA VAL A 405 -26.85 42.38 -1.34
C VAL A 405 -27.85 41.24 -1.33
N ILE A 406 -27.63 40.25 -0.47
CA ILE A 406 -28.66 39.25 -0.20
C ILE A 406 -29.89 40.05 0.16
N THR A 407 -30.93 39.98 -0.66
CA THR A 407 -32.19 40.66 -0.36
C THR A 407 -32.64 40.08 0.98
N PRO A 408 -32.75 40.89 2.06
CA PRO A 408 -33.11 40.38 3.36
C PRO A 408 -34.40 39.58 3.29
N HIS A 409 -34.38 38.36 3.82
CA HIS A 409 -35.58 37.53 3.87
C HIS A 409 -35.76 36.93 5.26
N ASP A 410 -36.94 37.14 5.82
CA ASP A 410 -37.29 36.67 7.15
C ASP A 410 -38.12 35.39 7.06
N PHE A 411 -37.48 34.26 7.35
CA PHE A 411 -38.12 32.97 7.43
C PHE A 411 -38.66 32.61 8.82
N SER A 412 -38.56 33.51 9.80
CA SER A 412 -39.04 33.24 11.16
C SER A 412 -40.55 33.11 11.22
N ALA A 413 -41.27 33.88 10.37
CA ALA A 413 -42.73 33.86 10.29
C ALA A 413 -43.25 32.78 9.32
N THR A 414 -42.53 32.50 8.25
CA THR A 414 -42.88 31.51 7.22
C THR A 414 -41.65 30.70 6.85
N PRO A 415 -41.36 29.59 7.57
CA PRO A 415 -40.22 28.70 7.26
C PRO A 415 -40.28 28.20 5.82
N ALA A 416 -39.15 28.16 5.17
CA ALA A 416 -39.01 27.61 3.82
C ALA A 416 -38.15 26.35 3.83
N SER A 417 -38.60 25.35 3.09
CA SER A 417 -37.86 24.08 2.92
C SER A 417 -37.44 23.92 1.47
N PHE A 418 -36.28 23.32 1.29
CA PHE A 418 -35.74 22.93 -0.02
C PHE A 418 -34.97 21.62 0.11
N GLN A 419 -34.67 20.98 -1.01
CA GLN A 419 -33.95 19.71 -1.04
C GLN A 419 -32.54 19.91 -1.60
N LEU A 420 -31.55 19.33 -0.90
CA LEU A 420 -30.21 19.13 -1.45
C LEU A 420 -30.07 17.68 -1.84
N GLU A 421 -29.55 17.46 -3.02
CA GLU A 421 -29.24 16.14 -3.54
C GLU A 421 -27.75 16.03 -3.84
N VAL A 422 -27.13 14.96 -3.38
CA VAL A 422 -25.73 14.63 -3.62
C VAL A 422 -25.64 13.13 -3.89
N ASN A 423 -25.14 12.76 -5.06
CA ASN A 423 -25.01 11.33 -5.47
C ASN A 423 -26.32 10.55 -5.32
N GLY A 424 -27.45 11.12 -5.73
CA GLY A 424 -28.76 10.48 -5.64
C GLY A 424 -29.38 10.48 -4.23
N LYS A 425 -28.65 10.89 -3.19
CA LYS A 425 -29.21 11.08 -1.84
C LYS A 425 -29.81 12.46 -1.74
N THR A 426 -31.09 12.53 -1.35
CA THR A 426 -31.81 13.78 -1.17
C THR A 426 -32.10 14.01 0.32
N GLU A 427 -31.79 15.19 0.81
CA GLU A 427 -32.13 15.63 2.17
C GLU A 427 -32.87 16.95 2.11
N THR A 428 -33.88 17.12 2.97
CA THR A 428 -34.63 18.34 3.06
C THR A 428 -34.08 19.23 4.18
N LEU A 429 -33.73 20.46 3.83
CA LEU A 429 -33.29 21.49 4.77
C LEU A 429 -34.37 22.52 4.94
N THR A 430 -34.46 23.14 6.13
CA THR A 430 -35.46 24.14 6.45
C THR A 430 -34.79 25.37 7.03
N PHE A 431 -35.13 26.52 6.49
CA PHE A 431 -34.76 27.81 7.06
C PHE A 431 -35.93 28.41 7.85
N ASN A 432 -35.67 28.84 9.06
CA ASN A 432 -36.64 29.36 10.01
C ASN A 432 -36.16 30.66 10.68
N GLN A 433 -35.15 31.32 10.12
CA GLN A 433 -34.53 32.51 10.71
C GLN A 433 -34.39 33.63 9.68
N ASN A 434 -34.14 34.86 10.15
CA ASN A 434 -33.91 36.00 9.28
C ASN A 434 -32.51 35.94 8.67
N ILE A 435 -32.42 36.01 7.33
CA ILE A 435 -31.19 35.94 6.56
C ILE A 435 -31.00 37.27 5.81
N THR A 436 -29.99 38.02 6.23
CA THR A 436 -29.67 39.33 5.65
C THR A 436 -28.26 39.39 5.05
N ASN A 437 -27.43 38.40 5.33
CA ASN A 437 -26.06 38.32 4.85
C ASN A 437 -25.58 36.87 4.73
N GLN A 438 -24.41 36.69 4.10
CA GLN A 438 -23.83 35.37 3.85
C GLN A 438 -23.48 34.57 5.13
N THR A 439 -23.09 35.28 6.19
CA THR A 439 -22.79 34.63 7.48
C THR A 439 -24.05 34.02 8.09
N GLN A 440 -25.18 34.76 8.04
CA GLN A 440 -26.47 34.25 8.49
C GLN A 440 -27.00 33.13 7.60
N LEU A 441 -26.75 33.20 6.28
CA LEU A 441 -27.10 32.12 5.36
C LEU A 441 -26.30 30.85 5.73
N ALA A 442 -25.01 30.96 5.96
CA ALA A 442 -24.21 29.84 6.42
C ALA A 442 -24.65 29.29 7.78
N ALA A 443 -25.04 30.18 8.70
CA ALA A 443 -25.59 29.79 9.99
C ALA A 443 -26.92 29.03 9.84
N ALA A 444 -27.80 29.46 8.92
CA ALA A 444 -29.06 28.78 8.63
C ALA A 444 -28.85 27.34 8.07
N PHE A 445 -27.84 27.14 7.23
CA PHE A 445 -27.44 25.80 6.80
C PHE A 445 -26.91 24.97 7.96
N ASN A 446 -26.09 25.55 8.82
CA ASN A 446 -25.46 24.86 9.96
C ASN A 446 -26.35 24.82 11.22
N ASP A 447 -27.59 25.22 11.12
CA ASP A 447 -28.58 25.09 12.21
C ASP A 447 -28.61 23.63 12.68
N PRO A 448 -28.71 23.32 13.98
CA PRO A 448 -28.80 21.96 14.50
C PRO A 448 -29.86 21.10 13.82
N ALA A 449 -30.97 21.71 13.34
CA ALA A 449 -32.00 21.01 12.58
C ALA A 449 -31.52 20.55 11.19
N ASN A 450 -30.55 21.23 10.59
CA ASN A 450 -30.03 20.95 9.24
C ASN A 450 -28.66 20.28 9.23
N ALA A 451 -27.87 20.40 10.30
CA ALA A 451 -26.50 19.90 10.37
C ALA A 451 -26.40 18.40 10.16
N GLY A 452 -27.36 17.63 10.68
CA GLY A 452 -27.43 16.18 10.48
C GLY A 452 -27.66 15.79 9.01
N GLN A 453 -28.50 16.53 8.29
CA GLN A 453 -28.79 16.35 6.87
C GLN A 453 -27.55 16.65 6.02
N LEU A 454 -26.85 17.74 6.30
CA LEU A 454 -25.60 18.09 5.62
C LEU A 454 -24.52 17.01 5.81
N ALA A 455 -24.39 16.53 7.03
CA ALA A 455 -23.42 15.46 7.33
C ALA A 455 -23.73 14.16 6.55
N ARG A 456 -25.01 13.78 6.43
CA ARG A 456 -25.43 12.60 5.64
C ARG A 456 -25.17 12.75 4.15
N LEU A 457 -25.21 13.98 3.64
CA LEU A 457 -24.87 14.30 2.25
C LEU A 457 -23.34 14.44 2.04
N GLY A 458 -22.54 14.41 3.10
CA GLY A 458 -21.10 14.68 3.01
C GLY A 458 -20.79 16.13 2.63
N LEU A 459 -21.63 17.07 3.09
CA LEU A 459 -21.49 18.49 2.83
C LEU A 459 -21.03 19.24 4.07
N SER A 460 -20.26 20.30 3.87
CA SER A 460 -19.96 21.33 4.85
C SER A 460 -20.30 22.69 4.28
N VAL A 461 -20.72 23.63 5.12
CA VAL A 461 -21.13 24.97 4.70
C VAL A 461 -20.32 26.02 5.45
N THR A 462 -19.77 26.97 4.70
CA THR A 462 -19.05 28.13 5.21
C THR A 462 -19.73 29.42 4.72
N ASP A 463 -19.28 30.56 5.17
CA ASP A 463 -19.70 31.88 4.67
C ASP A 463 -19.43 32.07 3.16
N LYS A 464 -18.61 31.22 2.56
CA LYS A 464 -18.24 31.27 1.13
C LYS A 464 -19.08 30.35 0.26
N GLY A 465 -19.78 29.36 0.83
CA GLY A 465 -20.62 28.44 0.07
C GLY A 465 -20.70 27.03 0.68
N ILE A 466 -21.35 26.16 -0.06
CA ILE A 466 -21.51 24.76 0.25
C ILE A 466 -20.33 23.98 -0.37
N ILE A 467 -19.67 23.15 0.42
CA ILE A 467 -18.50 22.36 0.05
C ILE A 467 -18.88 20.89 0.06
N SER A 468 -18.64 20.19 -1.02
CA SER A 468 -18.73 18.74 -1.06
C SER A 468 -17.42 18.13 -0.55
N ASN A 469 -17.48 17.37 0.55
CA ASN A 469 -16.30 16.75 1.16
C ASN A 469 -15.76 15.56 0.33
N ASN A 470 -16.59 15.00 -0.54
CA ASN A 470 -16.27 13.86 -1.41
C ASN A 470 -16.27 14.21 -2.90
N ASN A 471 -16.23 15.50 -3.23
CA ASN A 471 -16.13 15.99 -4.60
C ASN A 471 -17.36 15.71 -5.50
N SER A 472 -18.51 15.55 -4.89
CA SER A 472 -19.74 15.19 -5.59
C SER A 472 -20.50 16.41 -6.11
N THR A 473 -21.31 16.22 -7.14
CA THR A 473 -22.25 17.24 -7.62
C THR A 473 -23.31 17.52 -6.56
N ILE A 474 -23.58 18.79 -6.33
CA ILE A 474 -24.63 19.26 -5.44
C ILE A 474 -25.77 19.79 -6.31
N SER A 475 -26.96 19.27 -6.13
CA SER A 475 -28.18 19.76 -6.78
C SER A 475 -29.13 20.31 -5.73
N ILE A 476 -29.79 21.42 -6.06
CA ILE A 476 -30.85 22.02 -5.22
C ILE A 476 -32.17 21.88 -5.96
N LYS A 477 -33.17 21.33 -5.27
CA LYS A 477 -34.53 21.12 -5.81
C LYS A 477 -35.58 21.75 -4.92
N GLY A 478 -36.70 22.19 -5.50
CA GLY A 478 -37.84 22.66 -4.75
C GLY A 478 -37.64 24.01 -4.06
N GLY A 479 -36.68 24.81 -4.55
CA GLY A 479 -36.42 26.15 -4.03
C GLY A 479 -37.54 27.13 -4.34
N ASN A 480 -37.63 28.17 -3.55
CA ASN A 480 -38.43 29.34 -3.85
C ASN A 480 -37.59 30.44 -4.51
N THR A 481 -38.22 31.53 -4.97
CA THR A 481 -37.56 32.67 -5.62
C THR A 481 -36.43 33.31 -4.80
N PHE A 482 -36.40 33.12 -3.48
CA PHE A 482 -35.33 33.56 -2.62
C PHE A 482 -34.04 32.77 -2.86
N LEU A 483 -34.14 31.44 -2.93
CA LEU A 483 -32.95 30.58 -3.19
C LEU A 483 -32.36 30.85 -4.57
N ASP A 484 -33.22 31.13 -5.57
CA ASP A 484 -32.78 31.51 -6.92
C ASP A 484 -31.97 32.80 -6.90
N GLY A 485 -32.44 33.83 -6.13
CA GLY A 485 -31.73 35.08 -5.99
C GLY A 485 -30.49 35.02 -5.12
N VAL A 486 -30.53 34.29 -4.01
CA VAL A 486 -29.43 34.19 -3.03
C VAL A 486 -28.33 33.23 -3.45
N MET A 487 -28.73 32.12 -4.05
CA MET A 487 -27.77 31.05 -4.45
C MET A 487 -27.27 31.24 -5.88
N GLY A 488 -27.82 32.21 -6.64
CA GLY A 488 -27.43 32.50 -8.01
C GLY A 488 -27.77 31.35 -9.00
N PHE A 489 -28.83 30.60 -8.73
CA PHE A 489 -29.46 29.68 -9.65
C PHE A 489 -30.52 30.43 -10.48
N GLY A 490 -30.62 30.17 -11.77
CA GLY A 490 -31.58 30.89 -12.65
C GLY A 490 -33.04 30.65 -12.28
N THR A 491 -33.95 31.36 -12.96
CA THR A 491 -35.38 31.58 -12.66
C THR A 491 -36.29 30.33 -12.60
N GLN A 492 -35.77 29.14 -12.52
CA GLN A 492 -36.57 27.90 -12.55
C GLN A 492 -36.50 27.06 -11.26
N GLY A 493 -35.88 27.53 -10.19
CA GLY A 493 -35.88 26.84 -8.87
C GLY A 493 -35.16 25.52 -8.82
N GLU A 494 -34.48 25.12 -9.89
CA GLU A 494 -33.63 23.96 -9.94
C GLU A 494 -32.25 24.32 -10.49
N GLY A 495 -31.27 24.42 -9.59
CA GLY A 495 -29.91 24.74 -9.96
C GLY A 495 -28.98 23.55 -9.68
N THR A 496 -28.22 23.12 -10.69
CA THR A 496 -27.14 22.18 -10.51
C THR A 496 -25.82 22.89 -10.70
N LYS A 497 -25.07 23.11 -9.60
CA LYS A 497 -23.66 23.50 -9.67
C LYS A 497 -22.81 22.28 -9.40
N SER A 498 -22.13 21.84 -10.44
CA SER A 498 -21.27 20.68 -10.39
C SER A 498 -19.92 21.05 -9.84
N THR A 499 -19.59 20.52 -8.67
CA THR A 499 -18.20 20.23 -8.35
C THR A 499 -17.90 18.91 -9.03
N ARG A 500 -17.02 18.89 -10.04
CA ARG A 500 -16.71 17.65 -10.71
C ARG A 500 -15.95 16.72 -9.78
N GLY A 501 -16.65 15.73 -9.28
CA GLY A 501 -16.10 14.54 -8.70
C GLY A 501 -15.69 13.52 -9.78
N VAL A 502 -15.55 12.33 -9.33
CA VAL A 502 -15.39 11.12 -10.12
C VAL A 502 -16.46 11.06 -11.21
N LEU A 503 -16.06 10.78 -12.46
CA LEU A 503 -16.94 10.86 -13.63
C LEU A 503 -17.18 9.51 -14.26
N VAL A 504 -18.33 9.33 -14.90
CA VAL A 504 -18.65 8.23 -15.83
C VAL A 504 -18.76 8.78 -17.22
N LYS A 505 -17.98 8.26 -18.15
CA LYS A 505 -18.03 8.62 -19.57
C LYS A 505 -18.74 7.54 -20.39
N PRO A 506 -19.39 7.92 -21.50
CA PRO A 506 -19.82 6.93 -22.50
C PRO A 506 -18.63 6.09 -22.97
N GLY A 507 -18.81 4.76 -22.95
CA GLY A 507 -17.77 3.78 -23.24
C GLY A 507 -17.02 3.29 -22.01
N ASP A 508 -17.25 3.84 -20.82
CA ASP A 508 -16.78 3.25 -19.58
C ASP A 508 -17.54 1.95 -19.28
N SER A 509 -16.87 1.02 -18.63
CA SER A 509 -17.46 -0.27 -18.25
C SER A 509 -17.02 -0.71 -16.86
N PHE A 510 -17.92 -1.48 -16.20
CA PHE A 510 -17.68 -2.04 -14.88
C PHE A 510 -18.08 -3.52 -14.90
N PHE A 511 -17.37 -4.33 -14.14
CA PHE A 511 -17.57 -5.76 -14.09
C PHE A 511 -18.17 -6.18 -12.75
N VAL A 512 -19.08 -7.12 -12.80
CA VAL A 512 -19.62 -7.86 -11.66
C VAL A 512 -19.33 -9.33 -11.91
N GLU A 513 -18.29 -9.85 -11.26
CA GLU A 513 -17.73 -11.17 -11.52
C GLU A 513 -18.22 -12.15 -10.47
N SER A 514 -18.95 -13.17 -10.90
CA SER A 514 -19.51 -14.21 -10.04
C SER A 514 -18.42 -15.02 -9.35
N SER A 515 -18.60 -15.35 -8.07
CA SER A 515 -17.61 -16.02 -7.26
C SER A 515 -18.24 -16.92 -6.19
N ASP A 516 -17.59 -18.04 -5.88
CA ASP A 516 -17.84 -18.86 -4.69
C ASP A 516 -16.93 -18.47 -3.51
N LYS A 517 -16.10 -17.43 -3.73
CA LYS A 517 -15.16 -16.89 -2.75
C LYS A 517 -15.47 -15.43 -2.44
N GLN A 518 -15.18 -15.02 -1.23
CA GLN A 518 -15.39 -13.63 -0.80
C GLN A 518 -14.23 -13.16 0.08
N ALA A 519 -13.57 -12.09 -0.34
CA ALA A 519 -12.49 -11.49 0.41
C ALA A 519 -12.97 -10.96 1.78
N LEU A 520 -12.08 -11.02 2.77
CA LEU A 520 -12.35 -10.53 4.12
C LEU A 520 -12.76 -9.05 4.12
N LEU A 521 -11.99 -8.19 3.44
CA LEU A 521 -12.30 -6.76 3.35
C LEU A 521 -13.65 -6.51 2.66
N THR A 522 -13.98 -7.24 1.59
CA THR A 522 -15.29 -7.17 0.93
C THR A 522 -16.43 -7.55 1.87
N THR A 523 -16.25 -8.60 2.68
CA THR A 523 -17.24 -9.03 3.69
C THR A 523 -17.51 -7.90 4.68
N LEU A 524 -16.47 -7.26 5.18
CA LEU A 524 -16.58 -6.20 6.19
C LEU A 524 -17.13 -4.90 5.61
N SER A 525 -16.71 -4.53 4.38
CA SER A 525 -17.25 -3.35 3.70
C SER A 525 -18.75 -3.49 3.43
N ARG A 526 -19.19 -4.65 2.94
CA ARG A 526 -20.62 -4.95 2.75
C ARG A 526 -21.40 -4.84 4.05
N PHE A 527 -20.84 -5.37 5.13
CA PHE A 527 -21.46 -5.32 6.45
C PHE A 527 -21.56 -3.88 6.97
N SER A 528 -20.50 -3.08 6.85
CA SER A 528 -20.50 -1.67 7.22
C SER A 528 -21.52 -0.87 6.39
N ASP A 529 -21.52 -1.06 5.07
CA ASP A 529 -22.43 -0.33 4.16
C ASP A 529 -23.88 -0.68 4.40
N ALA A 530 -24.19 -1.95 4.70
CA ALA A 530 -25.55 -2.35 5.05
C ALA A 530 -26.02 -1.69 6.36
N MET A 531 -25.17 -1.63 7.38
CA MET A 531 -25.51 -0.92 8.62
C MET A 531 -25.72 0.57 8.40
N LYS A 532 -24.96 1.21 7.50
CA LYS A 532 -25.14 2.63 7.14
C LYS A 532 -26.44 2.88 6.37
N SER A 533 -26.87 1.91 5.56
CA SER A 533 -28.03 2.04 4.69
C SER A 533 -29.35 1.61 5.35
N VAL A 534 -29.30 0.93 6.51
CA VAL A 534 -30.50 0.47 7.20
C VAL A 534 -31.43 1.61 7.58
N VAL A 535 -32.73 1.41 7.36
CA VAL A 535 -33.81 2.27 7.83
C VAL A 535 -34.64 1.53 8.87
N ASP A 536 -35.34 2.26 9.75
CA ASP A 536 -36.11 1.67 10.85
C ASP A 536 -37.44 1.06 10.37
N THR A 537 -37.39 0.24 9.30
CA THR A 537 -38.51 -0.56 8.84
C THR A 537 -38.26 -2.06 9.08
N PRO A 538 -39.30 -2.87 9.32
CA PRO A 538 -39.15 -4.30 9.53
C PRO A 538 -38.41 -5.00 8.38
N GLU A 539 -38.73 -4.62 7.15
CA GLU A 539 -38.14 -5.19 5.92
C GLU A 539 -36.63 -4.92 5.83
N SER A 540 -36.22 -3.66 6.06
CA SER A 540 -34.80 -3.26 6.04
C SER A 540 -34.00 -3.96 7.14
N LYS A 541 -34.58 -4.13 8.32
CA LYS A 541 -33.97 -4.87 9.43
C LYS A 541 -33.89 -6.36 9.15
N GLU A 542 -34.85 -6.94 8.46
CA GLU A 542 -34.81 -8.35 8.03
C GLU A 542 -33.71 -8.57 7.00
N GLU A 543 -33.58 -7.70 5.99
CA GLU A 543 -32.48 -7.74 5.01
C GLU A 543 -31.11 -7.64 5.70
N LEU A 544 -30.95 -6.69 6.62
CA LEU A 544 -29.73 -6.58 7.42
C LEU A 544 -29.47 -7.86 8.22
N GLY A 545 -30.49 -8.46 8.85
CA GLY A 545 -30.35 -9.72 9.59
C GLY A 545 -29.84 -10.87 8.72
N LYS A 546 -30.34 -10.99 7.48
CA LYS A 546 -29.85 -11.97 6.50
C LYS A 546 -28.38 -11.72 6.14
N LEU A 547 -27.99 -10.45 5.92
CA LEU A 547 -26.61 -10.10 5.62
C LEU A 547 -25.68 -10.34 6.82
N VAL A 548 -26.12 -10.03 8.03
CA VAL A 548 -25.38 -10.32 9.27
C VAL A 548 -25.11 -11.82 9.40
N ALA A 549 -26.08 -12.67 9.14
CA ALA A 549 -25.89 -14.13 9.18
C ALA A 549 -24.83 -14.57 8.16
N LYS A 550 -24.88 -14.07 6.92
CA LYS A 550 -23.87 -14.31 5.88
C LYS A 550 -22.49 -13.81 6.31
N THR A 551 -22.42 -12.61 6.91
CA THR A 551 -21.18 -12.01 7.42
C THR A 551 -20.56 -12.90 8.50
N ILE A 552 -21.34 -13.36 9.49
CA ILE A 552 -20.85 -14.25 10.55
C ILE A 552 -20.28 -15.55 9.97
N THR A 553 -20.96 -16.14 8.99
CA THR A 553 -20.50 -17.35 8.30
C THR A 553 -19.17 -17.10 7.59
N ASN A 554 -19.07 -16.02 6.80
CA ASN A 554 -17.85 -15.70 6.08
C ASN A 554 -16.68 -15.35 7.02
N LEU A 555 -16.93 -14.60 8.12
CA LEU A 555 -15.90 -14.35 9.13
C LEU A 555 -15.45 -15.63 9.83
N THR A 556 -16.35 -16.60 10.03
CA THR A 556 -15.99 -17.92 10.56
C THR A 556 -15.09 -18.67 9.58
N ASN A 557 -15.40 -18.64 8.29
CA ASN A 557 -14.56 -19.24 7.24
C ASN A 557 -13.17 -18.59 7.18
N VAL A 558 -13.10 -17.25 7.33
CA VAL A 558 -11.83 -16.51 7.44
C VAL A 558 -11.01 -17.01 8.62
N VAL A 559 -11.59 -17.07 9.82
CA VAL A 559 -10.89 -17.56 11.02
C VAL A 559 -10.40 -18.98 10.81
N THR A 560 -11.23 -19.85 10.25
CA THR A 560 -10.85 -21.25 9.95
C THR A 560 -9.66 -21.30 8.98
N ASN A 561 -9.66 -20.48 7.92
CA ASN A 561 -8.55 -20.41 6.97
C ASN A 561 -7.27 -19.90 7.63
N LEU A 562 -7.35 -18.81 8.41
CA LEU A 562 -6.20 -18.24 9.10
C LEU A 562 -5.60 -19.21 10.13
N VAL A 563 -6.43 -19.89 10.92
CA VAL A 563 -5.97 -20.89 11.90
C VAL A 563 -5.30 -22.08 11.20
N ALA A 564 -5.83 -22.51 10.04
CA ALA A 564 -5.18 -23.55 9.25
C ALA A 564 -3.79 -23.13 8.78
N VAL A 565 -3.64 -21.88 8.31
CA VAL A 565 -2.32 -21.36 7.90
C VAL A 565 -1.40 -21.15 9.11
N GLN A 566 -1.90 -20.70 10.26
CA GLN A 566 -1.09 -20.68 11.49
C GLN A 566 -0.56 -22.06 11.85
N GLY A 567 -1.38 -23.12 11.68
CA GLY A 567 -0.92 -24.50 11.82
C GLY A 567 0.18 -24.87 10.82
N GLU A 568 0.08 -24.42 9.55
CA GLU A 568 1.14 -24.60 8.55
C GLU A 568 2.43 -23.85 8.95
N VAL A 569 2.31 -22.61 9.43
CA VAL A 569 3.46 -21.81 9.92
C VAL A 569 4.12 -22.50 11.11
N GLY A 570 3.36 -22.97 12.10
CA GLY A 570 3.88 -23.73 13.23
C GLY A 570 4.61 -25.01 12.82
N ALA A 571 4.10 -25.75 11.81
CA ALA A 571 4.78 -26.93 11.27
C ALA A 571 6.10 -26.56 10.56
N ARG A 572 6.16 -25.41 9.88
CA ARG A 572 7.40 -24.89 9.26
C ARG A 572 8.42 -24.48 10.32
N LEU A 573 8.01 -23.82 11.41
CA LEU A 573 8.88 -23.49 12.56
C LEU A 573 9.49 -24.75 13.18
N ASN A 574 8.69 -25.79 13.44
CA ASN A 574 9.20 -27.08 13.92
C ASN A 574 10.21 -27.72 12.95
N THR A 575 9.99 -27.55 11.64
CA THR A 575 10.93 -28.04 10.60
C THR A 575 12.23 -27.25 10.62
N LEU A 576 12.17 -25.93 10.84
CA LEU A 576 13.35 -25.06 11.00
C LEU A 576 14.14 -25.43 12.26
N GLU A 577 13.48 -25.65 13.40
CA GLU A 577 14.11 -26.07 14.65
C GLU A 577 14.85 -27.40 14.47
N SER A 578 14.22 -28.38 13.84
CA SER A 578 14.85 -29.67 13.52
C SER A 578 16.04 -29.50 12.57
N SER A 579 15.93 -28.61 11.57
CA SER A 579 17.01 -28.30 10.64
C SER A 579 18.15 -27.54 11.33
N ALA A 580 17.85 -26.64 12.25
CA ALA A 580 18.84 -25.93 13.07
C ALA A 580 19.67 -26.90 13.88
N SER A 581 19.02 -27.83 14.60
CA SER A 581 19.69 -28.87 15.39
C SER A 581 20.59 -29.72 14.51
N LEU A 582 20.08 -30.22 13.38
CA LEU A 582 20.88 -31.02 12.43
C LEU A 582 22.08 -30.23 11.89
N ASN A 583 21.90 -28.97 11.52
CA ASN A 583 22.99 -28.12 11.03
C ASN A 583 24.08 -27.94 12.10
N LEU A 584 23.68 -27.74 13.37
CA LEU A 584 24.63 -27.64 14.48
C LEU A 584 25.41 -28.91 14.68
N ASP A 585 24.77 -30.07 14.61
CA ASP A 585 25.43 -31.40 14.71
C ASP A 585 26.43 -31.60 13.57
N ILE A 586 26.05 -31.26 12.33
CA ILE A 586 26.93 -31.33 11.16
C ILE A 586 28.13 -30.38 11.33
N ILE A 587 27.90 -29.14 11.77
CA ILE A 587 28.98 -28.18 12.04
C ILE A 587 29.95 -28.73 13.07
N LEU A 588 29.45 -29.24 14.20
CA LEU A 588 30.28 -29.81 15.26
C LEU A 588 31.07 -31.02 14.77
N PHE A 589 30.43 -31.96 14.08
CA PHE A 589 31.07 -33.12 13.50
C PHE A 589 32.15 -32.71 12.49
N THR A 590 31.84 -31.78 11.60
CA THR A 590 32.77 -31.31 10.58
C THR A 590 33.96 -30.59 11.21
N GLN A 591 33.74 -29.72 12.21
CA GLN A 591 34.82 -29.05 12.95
C GLN A 591 35.70 -30.03 13.71
N THR A 592 35.11 -31.04 14.36
CA THR A 592 35.87 -32.09 15.06
C THR A 592 36.72 -32.88 14.10
N THR A 593 36.15 -33.30 12.95
CA THR A 593 36.87 -34.04 11.90
C THR A 593 37.99 -33.19 11.29
N LEU A 594 37.69 -31.91 11.00
CA LEU A 594 38.65 -30.94 10.50
C LEU A 594 39.82 -30.78 11.47
N SER A 595 39.52 -30.60 12.76
CA SER A 595 40.52 -30.48 13.83
C SER A 595 41.40 -31.74 13.90
N SER A 596 40.79 -32.93 13.77
CA SER A 596 41.56 -34.18 13.80
C SER A 596 42.50 -34.36 12.59
N LEU A 597 42.14 -33.79 11.42
CA LEU A 597 42.96 -33.81 10.20
C LEU A 597 44.04 -32.72 10.18
N GLU A 598 43.69 -31.52 10.66
CA GLU A 598 44.55 -30.34 10.61
C GLU A 598 45.51 -30.24 11.80
N SER A 599 45.06 -30.62 13.00
CA SER A 599 45.82 -30.38 14.22
C SER A 599 47.13 -31.14 14.26
N VAL A 600 48.18 -30.47 14.66
CA VAL A 600 49.47 -31.07 14.96
C VAL A 600 49.49 -31.66 16.36
N ASP A 601 50.00 -32.88 16.52
CA ASP A 601 50.33 -33.36 17.88
C ASP A 601 51.54 -32.56 18.38
N VAL A 602 51.27 -31.67 19.32
CA VAL A 602 52.28 -30.75 19.88
C VAL A 602 53.39 -31.52 20.58
N ALA A 603 53.10 -32.63 21.25
CA ALA A 603 54.10 -33.43 21.93
C ALA A 603 55.07 -34.10 20.93
N GLU A 604 54.52 -34.76 19.91
CA GLU A 604 55.31 -35.33 18.82
C GLU A 604 56.11 -34.28 18.05
N ALA A 605 55.46 -33.15 17.69
CA ALA A 605 56.12 -32.07 16.97
C ALA A 605 57.26 -31.43 17.76
N THR A 606 57.12 -31.27 19.09
CA THR A 606 58.18 -30.76 19.97
C THR A 606 59.35 -31.70 20.07
N ILE A 607 59.09 -33.02 20.17
CA ILE A 607 60.15 -34.06 20.13
C ILE A 607 60.86 -34.01 18.76
N ARG A 608 60.13 -33.94 17.69
CA ARG A 608 60.64 -33.85 16.32
C ARG A 608 61.49 -32.60 16.10
N LEU A 609 61.03 -31.45 16.60
CA LEU A 609 61.74 -30.17 16.57
C LEU A 609 63.10 -30.29 17.33
N SER A 610 63.08 -30.86 18.53
CA SER A 610 64.29 -31.05 19.35
C SER A 610 65.30 -31.99 18.65
N MET A 611 64.80 -33.07 18.05
CA MET A 611 65.63 -34.02 17.33
C MET A 611 66.21 -33.42 16.03
N GLN A 612 65.42 -32.65 15.28
CA GLN A 612 65.86 -31.95 14.08
C GLN A 612 66.89 -30.84 14.41
N SER A 613 66.74 -30.14 15.52
CA SER A 613 67.74 -29.17 15.97
C SER A 613 69.04 -29.85 16.39
N LEU A 614 68.97 -31.01 17.05
CA LEU A 614 70.15 -31.84 17.36
C LEU A 614 70.86 -32.32 16.10
N ILE A 615 70.13 -32.85 15.12
CA ILE A 615 70.65 -33.29 13.84
C ILE A 615 71.33 -32.13 13.09
N LEU A 616 70.67 -30.97 13.05
CA LEU A 616 71.23 -29.79 12.39
C LEU A 616 72.56 -29.37 13.07
N ASN A 617 72.61 -29.30 14.39
CA ASN A 617 73.83 -28.97 15.16
C ASN A 617 74.92 -30.01 14.91
N ALA A 618 74.62 -31.31 14.93
CA ALA A 618 75.55 -32.40 14.63
C ALA A 618 76.06 -32.29 13.16
N SER A 619 75.20 -31.99 12.21
CA SER A 619 75.56 -31.82 10.80
C SER A 619 76.49 -30.62 10.60
N GLN A 620 76.20 -29.49 11.26
CA GLN A 620 77.06 -28.32 11.24
C GLN A 620 78.45 -28.59 11.83
N GLN A 621 78.53 -29.32 12.97
CA GLN A 621 79.81 -29.72 13.56
C GLN A 621 80.58 -30.71 12.68
N SER A 622 79.87 -31.69 12.10
CA SER A 622 80.46 -32.61 11.18
C SER A 622 80.99 -31.92 9.92
N PHE A 623 80.24 -31.01 9.37
CA PHE A 623 80.65 -30.18 8.22
C PHE A 623 81.86 -29.34 8.55
N ALA A 624 81.92 -28.70 9.71
CA ALA A 624 83.07 -27.93 10.17
C ALA A 624 84.31 -28.79 10.29
N LYS A 625 84.22 -30.05 10.81
CA LYS A 625 85.32 -30.99 10.89
C LYS A 625 85.79 -31.46 9.51
N VAL A 626 84.84 -31.77 8.63
CA VAL A 626 85.16 -32.19 7.26
C VAL A 626 85.77 -31.06 6.44
N SER A 627 85.33 -29.87 6.62
CA SER A 627 85.87 -28.66 5.96
C SER A 627 87.29 -28.32 6.39
N GLN A 628 87.67 -28.69 7.61
CA GLN A 628 89.02 -28.56 8.13
C GLN A 628 90.02 -29.70 7.62
N LEU A 629 89.49 -30.82 7.16
CA LEU A 629 90.25 -31.93 6.56
C LEU A 629 90.54 -31.58 5.09
N THR A 630 91.23 -30.51 4.82
CA THR A 630 91.72 -30.20 3.46
C THR A 630 92.93 -31.08 3.13
N LEU A 631 93.11 -31.44 1.83
CA LEU A 631 94.20 -32.28 1.29
C LEU A 631 95.59 -31.71 1.67
N PHE A 632 95.70 -30.49 2.12
CA PHE A 632 96.94 -29.81 2.55
C PHE A 632 97.40 -30.11 3.98
N SER A 633 96.57 -30.77 4.82
CA SER A 633 96.96 -31.17 6.18
C SER A 633 97.63 -32.56 6.19
N TYR A 634 97.77 -33.22 5.01
CA TYR A 634 98.38 -34.53 4.82
C TYR A 634 99.57 -34.51 3.84
N LEU A 635 100.00 -33.35 3.40
CA LEU A 635 101.28 -33.10 2.72
C LEU A 635 102.22 -32.43 3.69
#